data_43115253f4fc3cd6dd1e505a2f77eba7
#
_entry.id   43115253f4fc3cd6dd1e505a2f77eba7
#
_cell.length_a   1.000
_cell.length_b   1.000
_cell.length_c   1.000
_cell.angle_alpha   90.00
_cell.angle_beta   90.00
_cell.angle_gamma   90.00
#
_symmetry.space_group_name_H-M   'P 1'
#
loop_
_entity.id
_entity.type
_entity.pdbx_description
1 polymer ?
#
loop_
_entity_poly.entity_id
_entity_poly.type
_entity_poly.pdbx_seq_one_letter_code
_entity_poly.pdbx_strand_id
1 'polypeptide(L)'
;MLKTLLLAAIAFPILSVCAFAGAYEDQIADIREIKQRITAAWQTPNTDLDGTVARLLSAEKGWWAEYTLEHPGIYHHGGAFGPPLTLARAYASPQSAHHASREVLASIEAGLRYLQTMVYPGCKRVGNWWSWDIGMPIKILPMLFLLEGTMNPELYDAYVKTVTYLLRCEDEIQAQGAWQPPAQPFVGKTDTNALWVAHRCLQLAVLLENPAMAGKWSDRSFGEMGEPGDGFLQADYSYKFHGAIPMWAYGRSFLQDYAEMVKTYEGTYLGPNGAQLGRYAAMTGHFVDGFLYRGRICPALIGREISRGPETYRSSCGFAAADALARSSHPQAAHFAALAAREAGYLGWTQPQPAIEPAPPSTGVFAYPDSDFLQVTRADWALGIKMHSARNKGYESINQENLQGWFFSHGSMFYFLDGDEWRNCWPTIDWTRLPGTTAAVERKEQNESPFVGLVPVSGDTAFAAEELRAGGFQARKLWLVDGGVILCAGADIAGPGRVETTIINLPLPLDAEAVVDGQSLPNEAFETDAVASWIWAKNVGYVFLEPTRLHLLRETRQSDWHSIRGDHVGGKGSVETQAYFTAVIPHTADMPAYAYAFCPRRASSEMAEAAQAVRSSYALDINPHGARVEYPAGNAFAFWEPGVLQNVETDRSCLLVMQGEDIHVADPAWRDGPFALKVDGRALEPVVCQRGRSVMVKSAKP
;
A
#
# COMPACT_ATOMS: atom_id res chain seq x y z
N MET A 1 36.45 -17.94 -58.54
CA MET A 1 35.11 -17.77 -58.00
C MET A 1 34.58 -18.96 -57.18
N LEU A 2 34.74 -20.22 -57.61
CA LEU A 2 34.21 -21.38 -56.83
C LEU A 2 34.93 -21.62 -55.48
N LYS A 3 36.25 -21.37 -55.40
CA LYS A 3 36.99 -21.50 -54.11
C LYS A 3 36.67 -20.44 -53.06
N THR A 4 36.27 -19.25 -53.47
CA THR A 4 35.89 -18.15 -52.57
C THR A 4 34.48 -18.36 -52.02
N LEU A 5 33.58 -18.97 -52.82
CA LEU A 5 32.23 -19.32 -52.37
C LEU A 5 32.20 -20.52 -51.38
N LEU A 6 33.11 -21.48 -51.52
CA LEU A 6 33.22 -22.62 -50.60
C LEU A 6 33.79 -22.22 -49.26
N LEU A 7 34.76 -21.27 -49.19
CA LEU A 7 35.29 -20.72 -47.94
C LEU A 7 34.26 -19.85 -47.21
N ALA A 8 33.37 -19.11 -47.92
CA ALA A 8 32.29 -18.36 -47.32
C ALA A 8 31.17 -19.27 -46.76
N ALA A 9 30.88 -20.39 -47.44
CA ALA A 9 29.85 -21.35 -47.00
C ALA A 9 30.27 -22.19 -45.77
N ILE A 10 31.58 -22.31 -45.49
CA ILE A 10 32.10 -23.02 -44.32
C ILE A 10 32.43 -22.03 -43.16
N ALA A 11 32.78 -20.78 -43.46
CA ALA A 11 33.09 -19.77 -42.46
C ALA A 11 31.80 -19.21 -41.75
N PHE A 12 30.67 -19.15 -42.46
CA PHE A 12 29.43 -18.65 -41.90
C PHE A 12 28.86 -19.53 -40.75
N PRO A 13 28.76 -20.87 -40.88
CA PRO A 13 28.33 -21.71 -39.77
C PRO A 13 29.35 -21.80 -38.62
N ILE A 14 30.67 -21.70 -38.90
CA ILE A 14 31.68 -21.73 -37.83
C ILE A 14 31.67 -20.42 -37.05
N LEU A 15 31.53 -19.25 -37.68
CA LEU A 15 31.41 -17.98 -37.03
C LEU A 15 30.11 -17.89 -36.22
N SER A 16 29.01 -18.44 -36.72
CA SER A 16 27.74 -18.48 -35.96
C SER A 16 27.83 -19.41 -34.75
N VAL A 17 28.47 -20.58 -34.86
CA VAL A 17 28.69 -21.52 -33.75
C VAL A 17 29.60 -20.92 -32.69
N CYS A 18 30.69 -20.23 -33.10
CA CYS A 18 31.59 -19.54 -32.16
C CYS A 18 30.88 -18.33 -31.48
N ALA A 19 30.03 -17.59 -32.19
CA ALA A 19 29.26 -16.51 -31.60
C ALA A 19 28.21 -17.04 -30.63
N PHE A 20 27.52 -18.15 -30.94
CA PHE A 20 26.58 -18.81 -30.02
C PHE A 20 27.29 -19.38 -28.79
N ALA A 21 28.46 -19.96 -28.93
CA ALA A 21 29.26 -20.48 -27.81
C ALA A 21 29.73 -19.33 -26.88
N GLY A 22 30.20 -18.21 -27.45
CA GLY A 22 30.59 -17.04 -26.67
C GLY A 22 29.41 -16.43 -25.89
N ALA A 23 28.26 -16.25 -26.56
CA ALA A 23 27.09 -15.74 -25.89
C ALA A 23 26.54 -16.65 -24.75
N TYR A 24 26.68 -17.97 -24.91
CA TYR A 24 26.33 -18.93 -23.87
C TYR A 24 27.30 -18.87 -22.67
N GLU A 25 28.60 -18.75 -22.92
CA GLU A 25 29.63 -18.61 -21.88
C GLU A 25 29.39 -17.29 -21.07
N ASP A 26 29.09 -16.18 -21.75
CA ASP A 26 28.73 -14.90 -21.10
C ASP A 26 27.51 -15.05 -20.21
N GLN A 27 26.44 -15.72 -20.67
CA GLN A 27 25.23 -15.97 -19.88
C GLN A 27 25.51 -16.83 -18.65
N ILE A 28 26.39 -17.84 -18.74
CA ILE A 28 26.76 -18.65 -17.58
C ILE A 28 27.61 -17.84 -16.60
N ALA A 29 28.44 -16.93 -17.08
CA ALA A 29 29.22 -16.03 -16.22
C ALA A 29 28.28 -15.11 -15.42
N ASP A 30 27.27 -14.49 -16.07
CA ASP A 30 26.26 -13.67 -15.43
C ASP A 30 25.48 -14.48 -14.39
N ILE A 31 25.06 -15.71 -14.72
CA ILE A 31 24.33 -16.58 -13.77
C ILE A 31 25.17 -16.85 -12.53
N ARG A 32 26.48 -17.13 -12.68
CA ARG A 32 27.37 -17.38 -11.54
C ARG A 32 27.54 -16.11 -10.70
N GLU A 33 27.64 -14.94 -11.32
CA GLU A 33 27.68 -13.67 -10.60
C GLU A 33 26.38 -13.45 -9.81
N ILE A 34 25.23 -13.64 -10.43
CA ILE A 34 23.91 -13.53 -9.78
C ILE A 34 23.81 -14.51 -8.59
N LYS A 35 24.27 -15.75 -8.77
CA LYS A 35 24.32 -16.77 -7.73
C LYS A 35 25.12 -16.30 -6.51
N GLN A 36 26.26 -15.66 -6.75
CA GLN A 36 27.09 -15.05 -5.70
C GLN A 36 26.36 -13.89 -5.02
N ARG A 37 25.70 -13.01 -5.78
CA ARG A 37 24.90 -11.88 -5.23
C ARG A 37 23.77 -12.39 -4.33
N ILE A 38 23.03 -13.42 -4.76
CA ILE A 38 21.96 -14.03 -3.96
C ILE A 38 22.54 -14.61 -2.67
N THR A 39 23.61 -15.41 -2.77
CA THR A 39 24.25 -16.04 -1.61
C THR A 39 24.73 -14.99 -0.61
N ALA A 40 25.42 -13.94 -1.08
CA ALA A 40 25.93 -12.86 -0.24
C ALA A 40 24.80 -12.09 0.47
N ALA A 41 23.66 -11.83 -0.21
CA ALA A 41 22.52 -11.17 0.38
C ALA A 41 21.92 -11.96 1.56
N TRP A 42 21.94 -13.28 1.52
CA TRP A 42 21.42 -14.14 2.59
C TRP A 42 22.45 -14.44 3.70
N GLN A 43 23.77 -14.25 3.44
CA GLN A 43 24.83 -14.38 4.44
C GLN A 43 24.89 -13.20 5.43
N THR A 44 24.31 -12.06 5.09
CA THR A 44 24.37 -10.86 5.95
C THR A 44 23.66 -11.13 7.29
N PRO A 45 24.35 -10.98 8.45
CA PRO A 45 23.77 -11.29 9.74
C PRO A 45 22.61 -10.31 10.07
N ASN A 46 21.47 -10.89 10.44
CA ASN A 46 20.43 -10.15 11.13
C ASN A 46 20.75 -10.16 12.63
N THR A 47 20.58 -9.07 13.33
CA THR A 47 20.87 -8.96 14.76
C THR A 47 20.20 -10.08 15.57
N ASP A 48 20.95 -10.78 16.40
CA ASP A 48 20.52 -11.90 17.27
C ASP A 48 20.29 -13.27 16.60
N LEU A 49 21.03 -13.56 15.51
CA LEU A 49 20.98 -14.87 14.87
C LEU A 49 21.50 -15.97 15.83
N ASP A 50 22.60 -15.70 16.53
CA ASP A 50 23.29 -16.70 17.37
C ASP A 50 22.45 -17.15 18.58
N GLY A 51 21.70 -16.24 19.23
CA GLY A 51 20.79 -16.61 20.30
C GLY A 51 19.62 -17.49 19.83
N THR A 52 19.12 -17.22 18.64
CA THR A 52 18.05 -18.05 18.03
C THR A 52 18.59 -19.42 17.64
N VAL A 53 19.81 -19.50 17.09
CA VAL A 53 20.47 -20.76 16.75
C VAL A 53 20.70 -21.59 18.01
N ALA A 54 21.21 -21.00 19.09
CA ALA A 54 21.42 -21.71 20.35
C ALA A 54 20.13 -22.35 20.88
N ARG A 55 18.99 -21.64 20.80
CA ARG A 55 17.66 -22.19 21.19
C ARG A 55 17.23 -23.35 20.30
N LEU A 56 17.45 -23.25 18.97
CA LEU A 56 17.09 -24.33 18.05
C LEU A 56 17.95 -25.59 18.28
N LEU A 57 19.24 -25.43 18.59
CA LEU A 57 20.14 -26.55 18.87
C LEU A 57 19.86 -27.21 20.23
N SER A 58 19.36 -26.44 21.22
CA SER A 58 19.05 -26.97 22.57
C SER A 58 17.74 -27.74 22.66
N ALA A 59 16.96 -27.86 21.59
CA ALA A 59 15.71 -28.61 21.57
C ALA A 59 15.97 -30.11 21.74
N GLU A 60 15.55 -30.73 22.85
CA GLU A 60 15.84 -32.13 23.23
C GLU A 60 15.46 -33.17 22.17
N LYS A 61 14.39 -32.94 21.40
CA LYS A 61 13.92 -33.81 20.32
C LYS A 61 14.24 -33.28 18.93
N GLY A 62 15.02 -32.18 18.85
CA GLY A 62 15.24 -31.40 17.65
C GLY A 62 14.10 -30.43 17.34
N TRP A 63 14.43 -29.26 16.76
CA TRP A 63 13.47 -28.21 16.41
C TRP A 63 12.35 -28.66 15.47
N TRP A 64 12.54 -29.76 14.76
CA TRP A 64 11.57 -30.32 13.78
C TRP A 64 10.48 -31.18 14.43
N ALA A 65 10.66 -31.65 15.66
CA ALA A 65 9.80 -32.68 16.27
C ALA A 65 8.36 -32.21 16.51
N GLU A 66 8.12 -30.91 16.59
CA GLU A 66 6.78 -30.32 16.73
C GLU A 66 5.97 -30.28 15.42
N TYR A 67 6.64 -30.36 14.26
CA TYR A 67 5.98 -30.25 12.97
C TYR A 67 5.42 -31.62 12.53
N THR A 68 4.11 -31.78 12.59
CA THR A 68 3.38 -32.93 12.06
C THR A 68 2.50 -32.48 10.90
N LEU A 69 1.93 -33.44 10.12
CA LEU A 69 0.99 -33.11 9.03
C LEU A 69 -0.26 -32.37 9.55
N GLU A 70 -0.58 -32.51 10.82
CA GLU A 70 -1.70 -31.83 11.48
C GLU A 70 -1.28 -30.48 12.07
N HIS A 71 0.03 -30.24 12.23
CA HIS A 71 0.54 -29.00 12.80
C HIS A 71 0.41 -27.85 11.81
N PRO A 72 -0.28 -26.73 12.18
CA PRO A 72 -0.50 -25.60 11.27
C PRO A 72 0.79 -25.02 10.69
N GLY A 73 1.91 -25.11 11.40
CA GLY A 73 3.21 -24.57 10.99
C GLY A 73 3.78 -25.17 9.71
N ILE A 74 3.35 -26.38 9.28
CA ILE A 74 3.79 -26.96 8.00
C ILE A 74 3.22 -26.14 6.83
N TYR A 75 1.94 -25.78 6.91
CA TYR A 75 1.23 -25.08 5.84
C TYR A 75 0.91 -23.62 6.14
N HIS A 76 1.22 -23.14 7.33
CA HIS A 76 1.07 -21.73 7.63
C HIS A 76 2.34 -20.98 7.21
N HIS A 77 2.30 -20.36 6.02
CA HIS A 77 3.41 -19.60 5.41
C HIS A 77 4.73 -20.41 5.30
N GLY A 78 4.68 -21.74 5.21
CA GLY A 78 5.86 -22.59 5.16
C GLY A 78 6.70 -22.47 6.44
N GLY A 79 6.09 -22.30 7.60
CA GLY A 79 6.73 -22.03 8.89
C GLY A 79 7.80 -23.05 9.26
N ALA A 80 7.57 -24.34 8.97
CA ALA A 80 8.51 -25.42 9.23
C ALA A 80 9.89 -25.24 8.56
N PHE A 81 9.98 -24.48 7.47
CA PHE A 81 11.23 -24.17 6.79
C PHE A 81 11.93 -22.90 7.32
N GLY A 82 11.36 -22.19 8.28
CA GLY A 82 11.98 -21.05 8.95
C GLY A 82 13.22 -21.43 9.76
N PRO A 83 13.11 -22.40 10.70
CA PRO A 83 14.23 -22.86 11.49
C PRO A 83 15.45 -23.30 10.66
N PRO A 84 15.34 -24.23 9.67
CA PRO A 84 16.50 -24.64 8.89
C PRO A 84 17.09 -23.50 8.04
N LEU A 85 16.29 -22.56 7.55
CA LEU A 85 16.81 -21.35 6.88
C LEU A 85 17.62 -20.48 7.86
N THR A 86 17.16 -20.29 9.09
CA THR A 86 17.88 -19.56 10.14
C THR A 86 19.23 -20.23 10.44
N LEU A 87 19.24 -21.54 10.61
CA LEU A 87 20.45 -22.32 10.81
C LEU A 87 21.42 -22.23 9.61
N ALA A 88 20.89 -22.33 8.37
CA ALA A 88 21.69 -22.20 7.15
C ALA A 88 22.34 -20.83 7.01
N ARG A 89 21.64 -19.76 7.38
CA ARG A 89 22.20 -18.40 7.41
C ARG A 89 23.35 -18.28 8.41
N ALA A 90 23.18 -18.81 9.62
CA ALA A 90 24.25 -18.81 10.63
C ALA A 90 25.45 -19.65 10.18
N TYR A 91 25.20 -20.83 9.61
CA TYR A 91 26.24 -21.71 9.06
C TYR A 91 27.06 -21.04 7.96
N ALA A 92 26.41 -20.35 7.04
CA ALA A 92 27.06 -19.72 5.88
C ALA A 92 27.65 -18.33 6.17
N SER A 93 27.25 -17.65 7.25
CA SER A 93 27.71 -16.29 7.55
C SER A 93 29.06 -16.26 8.26
N PRO A 94 30.12 -15.67 7.67
CA PRO A 94 31.45 -15.62 8.28
C PRO A 94 31.52 -14.91 9.64
N GLN A 95 30.53 -14.04 9.95
CA GLN A 95 30.45 -13.28 11.19
C GLN A 95 29.68 -14.01 12.30
N SER A 96 29.03 -15.13 12.00
CA SER A 96 28.30 -15.92 13.00
C SER A 96 29.28 -16.79 13.83
N ALA A 97 29.01 -16.91 15.12
CA ALA A 97 29.69 -17.88 15.98
C ALA A 97 29.50 -19.33 15.54
N HIS A 98 28.51 -19.57 14.67
CA HIS A 98 28.15 -20.88 14.14
C HIS A 98 28.65 -21.12 12.70
N HIS A 99 29.51 -20.25 12.18
CA HIS A 99 30.05 -20.38 10.84
C HIS A 99 30.74 -21.74 10.63
N ALA A 100 30.35 -22.44 9.57
CA ALA A 100 30.84 -23.76 9.20
C ALA A 100 30.75 -24.83 10.32
N SER A 101 29.84 -24.65 11.29
CA SER A 101 29.65 -25.56 12.40
C SER A 101 29.08 -26.92 11.94
N ARG A 102 29.77 -28.01 12.27
CA ARG A 102 29.31 -29.37 11.94
C ARG A 102 28.01 -29.71 12.70
N GLU A 103 27.85 -29.21 13.91
CA GLU A 103 26.65 -29.43 14.71
C GLU A 103 25.43 -28.76 14.05
N VAL A 104 25.58 -27.50 13.59
CA VAL A 104 24.53 -26.78 12.89
C VAL A 104 24.14 -27.49 11.58
N LEU A 105 25.13 -27.90 10.80
CA LEU A 105 24.86 -28.63 9.54
C LEU A 105 24.13 -29.96 9.81
N ALA A 106 24.58 -30.73 10.79
CA ALA A 106 23.91 -31.98 11.18
C ALA A 106 22.47 -31.75 11.63
N SER A 107 22.21 -30.68 12.39
CA SER A 107 20.86 -30.29 12.83
C SER A 107 19.97 -29.89 11.63
N ILE A 108 20.50 -29.13 10.66
CA ILE A 108 19.79 -28.80 9.42
C ILE A 108 19.40 -30.08 8.68
N GLU A 109 20.37 -30.96 8.42
CA GLU A 109 20.14 -32.21 7.65
C GLU A 109 19.15 -33.13 8.33
N ALA A 110 19.23 -33.29 9.65
CA ALA A 110 18.29 -34.12 10.41
C ALA A 110 16.85 -33.58 10.30
N GLY A 111 16.66 -32.27 10.49
CA GLY A 111 15.37 -31.64 10.36
C GLY A 111 14.81 -31.68 8.95
N LEU A 112 15.66 -31.48 7.93
CA LEU A 112 15.24 -31.59 6.54
C LEU A 112 14.85 -33.00 6.14
N ARG A 113 15.57 -34.04 6.59
CA ARG A 113 15.16 -35.45 6.38
C ARG A 113 13.82 -35.75 7.02
N TYR A 114 13.55 -35.19 8.18
CA TYR A 114 12.23 -35.31 8.82
C TYR A 114 11.15 -34.59 7.99
N LEU A 115 11.34 -33.34 7.61
CA LEU A 115 10.37 -32.58 6.82
C LEU A 115 10.11 -33.20 5.44
N GLN A 116 11.11 -33.89 4.86
CA GLN A 116 10.98 -34.58 3.58
C GLN A 116 9.98 -35.73 3.65
N THR A 117 9.68 -36.31 4.82
CA THR A 117 8.62 -37.32 4.97
C THR A 117 7.21 -36.76 4.72
N MET A 118 7.06 -35.43 4.73
CA MET A 118 5.79 -34.73 4.60
C MET A 118 5.71 -33.84 3.36
N VAL A 119 6.84 -33.26 2.95
CA VAL A 119 6.93 -32.34 1.82
C VAL A 119 7.92 -32.88 0.80
N TYR A 120 7.41 -33.52 -0.25
CA TYR A 120 8.15 -34.20 -1.31
C TYR A 120 7.35 -34.16 -2.62
N PRO A 121 7.97 -34.42 -3.80
CA PRO A 121 7.23 -34.48 -5.06
C PRO A 121 6.08 -35.50 -5.01
N GLY A 122 4.85 -35.05 -5.30
CA GLY A 122 3.63 -35.89 -5.26
C GLY A 122 2.96 -35.98 -3.89
N CYS A 123 3.46 -35.35 -2.84
CA CYS A 123 2.81 -35.33 -1.53
C CYS A 123 1.43 -34.65 -1.56
N LYS A 124 0.53 -35.07 -0.64
CA LYS A 124 -0.78 -34.43 -0.49
C LYS A 124 -0.61 -33.00 0.05
N ARG A 125 -1.04 -32.01 -0.71
CA ARG A 125 -1.08 -30.59 -0.26
C ARG A 125 -2.28 -30.38 0.68
N VAL A 126 -2.05 -29.78 1.83
CA VAL A 126 -3.06 -29.45 2.84
C VAL A 126 -3.00 -27.96 3.19
N GLY A 127 -4.13 -27.39 3.63
CA GLY A 127 -4.20 -25.97 3.98
C GLY A 127 -4.19 -25.03 2.79
N ASN A 128 -3.60 -23.84 2.98
CA ASN A 128 -3.63 -22.76 1.99
C ASN A 128 -2.61 -23.02 0.87
N TRP A 129 -3.05 -22.93 -0.38
CA TRP A 129 -2.21 -23.04 -1.59
C TRP A 129 -0.97 -22.13 -1.56
N TRP A 130 -1.10 -20.92 -1.01
CA TRP A 130 -0.03 -19.93 -0.92
C TRP A 130 1.20 -20.47 -0.18
N SER A 131 0.99 -21.24 0.85
CA SER A 131 2.08 -21.87 1.61
C SER A 131 2.92 -22.82 0.77
N TRP A 132 2.29 -23.53 -0.17
CA TRP A 132 2.93 -24.52 -1.04
C TRP A 132 3.63 -23.86 -2.22
N ASP A 133 2.93 -22.97 -2.93
CA ASP A 133 3.41 -22.40 -4.17
C ASP A 133 4.37 -21.20 -3.94
N ILE A 134 4.30 -20.55 -2.78
CA ILE A 134 5.05 -19.33 -2.45
C ILE A 134 5.81 -19.47 -1.13
N GLY A 135 5.11 -19.75 -0.02
CA GLY A 135 5.67 -19.69 1.32
C GLY A 135 6.85 -20.63 1.57
N MET A 136 6.78 -21.88 1.10
CA MET A 136 7.88 -22.84 1.20
C MET A 136 9.03 -22.52 0.24
N PRO A 137 8.79 -22.25 -1.07
CA PRO A 137 9.86 -21.88 -2.00
C PRO A 137 10.69 -20.66 -1.55
N ILE A 138 10.06 -19.63 -1.00
CA ILE A 138 10.75 -18.44 -0.46
C ILE A 138 11.78 -18.80 0.62
N LYS A 139 11.59 -19.91 1.34
CA LYS A 139 12.50 -20.35 2.40
C LYS A 139 13.47 -21.43 1.94
N ILE A 140 13.03 -22.34 1.09
CA ILE A 140 13.86 -23.46 0.60
C ILE A 140 14.95 -22.96 -0.35
N LEU A 141 14.62 -22.10 -1.31
CA LEU A 141 15.61 -21.63 -2.30
C LEU A 141 16.82 -20.94 -1.68
N PRO A 142 16.65 -19.91 -0.78
CA PRO A 142 17.81 -19.31 -0.13
C PRO A 142 18.67 -20.30 0.65
N MET A 143 18.04 -21.29 1.29
CA MET A 143 18.76 -22.33 2.00
C MET A 143 19.61 -23.18 1.04
N LEU A 144 19.07 -23.53 -0.14
CA LEU A 144 19.83 -24.27 -1.16
C LEU A 144 21.01 -23.46 -1.69
N PHE A 145 20.86 -22.15 -1.92
CA PHE A 145 21.98 -21.29 -2.28
C PHE A 145 23.09 -21.24 -1.20
N LEU A 146 22.69 -21.18 0.07
CA LEU A 146 23.64 -21.11 1.19
C LEU A 146 24.39 -22.43 1.46
N LEU A 147 23.78 -23.57 1.14
CA LEU A 147 24.28 -24.90 1.48
C LEU A 147 24.78 -25.70 0.27
N GLU A 148 24.87 -25.09 -0.89
CA GLU A 148 25.41 -25.71 -2.11
C GLU A 148 26.81 -26.23 -1.86
N GLY A 149 27.08 -27.48 -2.25
CA GLY A 149 28.38 -28.13 -2.10
C GLY A 149 28.77 -28.50 -0.66
N THR A 150 27.95 -28.16 0.36
CA THR A 150 28.22 -28.47 1.79
C THR A 150 27.23 -29.45 2.40
N MET A 151 25.96 -29.38 2.03
CA MET A 151 24.92 -30.30 2.47
C MET A 151 25.10 -31.70 1.83
N ASN A 152 24.64 -32.76 2.48
CA ASN A 152 24.64 -34.11 1.90
C ASN A 152 24.03 -34.08 0.48
N PRO A 153 24.73 -34.59 -0.56
CA PRO A 153 24.31 -34.45 -1.95
C PRO A 153 22.92 -35.04 -2.26
N GLU A 154 22.61 -36.21 -1.70
CA GLU A 154 21.32 -36.88 -1.95
C GLU A 154 20.16 -36.04 -1.36
N LEU A 155 20.36 -35.46 -0.18
CA LEU A 155 19.37 -34.59 0.48
C LEU A 155 19.24 -33.26 -0.27
N TYR A 156 20.33 -32.69 -0.76
CA TYR A 156 20.32 -31.50 -1.60
C TYR A 156 19.50 -31.71 -2.85
N ASP A 157 19.78 -32.76 -3.62
CA ASP A 157 19.04 -33.13 -4.83
C ASP A 157 17.56 -33.38 -4.57
N ALA A 158 17.23 -34.01 -3.43
CA ALA A 158 15.85 -34.23 -3.03
C ALA A 158 15.12 -32.92 -2.81
N TYR A 159 15.77 -31.89 -2.22
CA TYR A 159 15.15 -30.58 -2.03
C TYR A 159 15.11 -29.73 -3.30
N VAL A 160 16.07 -29.85 -4.21
CA VAL A 160 15.97 -29.29 -5.56
C VAL A 160 14.73 -29.84 -6.27
N LYS A 161 14.52 -31.17 -6.26
CA LYS A 161 13.31 -31.80 -6.81
C LYS A 161 12.05 -31.33 -6.11
N THR A 162 12.08 -31.18 -4.79
CA THR A 162 10.92 -30.71 -4.01
C THR A 162 10.54 -29.29 -4.38
N VAL A 163 11.51 -28.34 -4.45
CA VAL A 163 11.18 -26.95 -4.81
C VAL A 163 10.74 -26.84 -6.26
N THR A 164 11.29 -27.66 -7.17
CA THR A 164 10.82 -27.77 -8.57
C THR A 164 9.36 -28.18 -8.63
N TYR A 165 8.96 -29.21 -7.86
CA TYR A 165 7.57 -29.66 -7.73
C TYR A 165 6.67 -28.57 -7.13
N LEU A 166 7.11 -27.85 -6.10
CA LEU A 166 6.34 -26.79 -5.47
C LEU A 166 6.07 -25.64 -6.45
N LEU A 167 7.06 -25.25 -7.24
CA LEU A 167 6.98 -24.18 -8.26
C LEU A 167 6.35 -24.65 -9.57
N ARG A 168 6.09 -25.96 -9.72
CA ARG A 168 5.51 -26.58 -10.94
C ARG A 168 6.34 -26.30 -12.20
N CYS A 169 7.65 -26.40 -12.06
CA CYS A 169 8.63 -26.22 -13.15
C CYS A 169 9.17 -27.54 -13.70
N GLU A 170 8.55 -28.69 -13.39
CA GLU A 170 9.07 -30.00 -13.79
C GLU A 170 9.14 -30.16 -15.31
N ASP A 171 8.15 -29.68 -16.04
CA ASP A 171 8.09 -29.76 -17.51
C ASP A 171 9.23 -28.98 -18.19
N GLU A 172 9.78 -27.97 -17.50
CA GLU A 172 10.89 -27.14 -18.00
C GLU A 172 12.26 -27.77 -17.74
N ILE A 173 12.34 -28.64 -16.72
CA ILE A 173 13.58 -29.28 -16.29
C ILE A 173 13.69 -30.68 -16.88
N GLN A 174 12.58 -31.36 -17.10
CA GLN A 174 12.54 -32.71 -17.67
C GLN A 174 11.60 -32.75 -18.89
N ALA A 175 12.17 -32.83 -20.08
CA ALA A 175 11.44 -33.19 -21.29
C ALA A 175 10.99 -34.68 -21.30
N GLN A 176 10.97 -35.37 -20.17
CA GLN A 176 10.65 -36.79 -20.06
C GLN A 176 9.82 -37.11 -18.81
N GLY A 177 8.51 -37.35 -19.00
CA GLY A 177 7.74 -38.16 -18.06
C GLY A 177 6.41 -37.57 -17.57
N ALA A 178 5.43 -38.39 -17.59
CA ALA A 178 4.00 -38.37 -17.46
C ALA A 178 3.36 -37.76 -16.18
N TRP A 179 3.74 -36.57 -15.72
CA TRP A 179 2.93 -35.83 -14.75
C TRP A 179 2.49 -34.50 -15.35
N GLN A 180 1.19 -34.31 -15.49
CA GLN A 180 0.65 -33.00 -15.85
C GLN A 180 0.34 -32.24 -14.55
N PRO A 181 1.06 -31.17 -14.23
CA PRO A 181 0.70 -30.32 -13.12
C PRO A 181 -0.69 -29.71 -13.40
N PRO A 182 -1.53 -29.53 -12.37
CA PRO A 182 -2.70 -28.69 -12.52
C PRO A 182 -2.23 -27.33 -13.01
N ALA A 183 -2.93 -26.76 -14.01
CA ALA A 183 -2.58 -25.47 -14.61
C ALA A 183 -2.14 -24.47 -13.56
N GLN A 184 -0.99 -23.82 -13.77
CA GLN A 184 -0.49 -22.82 -12.82
C GLN A 184 -1.59 -21.79 -12.55
N PRO A 185 -1.99 -21.52 -11.30
CA PRO A 185 -3.12 -20.64 -11.00
C PRO A 185 -2.86 -19.18 -11.42
N PHE A 186 -1.63 -18.87 -11.83
CA PHE A 186 -1.15 -17.50 -12.15
C PHE A 186 -0.88 -17.28 -13.63
N VAL A 187 -1.08 -18.26 -14.51
CA VAL A 187 -0.93 -18.05 -15.96
C VAL A 187 -1.96 -16.99 -16.39
N GLY A 188 -1.47 -15.87 -16.95
CA GLY A 188 -2.30 -14.76 -17.43
C GLY A 188 -2.79 -13.78 -16.36
N LYS A 189 -2.36 -13.88 -15.11
CA LYS A 189 -2.58 -12.89 -14.07
C LYS A 189 -1.30 -12.10 -13.79
N THR A 190 -1.44 -10.82 -13.51
CA THR A 190 -0.36 -9.93 -13.06
C THR A 190 -0.71 -9.46 -11.65
N ASP A 191 0.05 -9.87 -10.65
CA ASP A 191 -0.07 -9.43 -9.26
C ASP A 191 1.17 -9.81 -8.44
N THR A 192 1.21 -9.46 -7.17
CA THR A 192 2.34 -9.78 -6.29
C THR A 192 2.54 -11.30 -6.11
N ASN A 193 1.47 -12.11 -6.10
CA ASN A 193 1.63 -13.56 -6.01
C ASN A 193 2.29 -14.13 -7.27
N ALA A 194 1.91 -13.61 -8.45
CA ALA A 194 2.54 -13.99 -9.71
C ALA A 194 4.02 -13.60 -9.74
N LEU A 195 4.36 -12.39 -9.26
CA LEU A 195 5.75 -11.95 -9.10
C LEU A 195 6.53 -12.90 -8.19
N TRP A 196 5.97 -13.27 -7.03
CA TRP A 196 6.64 -14.18 -6.10
C TRP A 196 6.95 -15.55 -6.74
N VAL A 197 6.01 -16.13 -7.45
CA VAL A 197 6.21 -17.41 -8.15
C VAL A 197 7.24 -17.26 -9.26
N ALA A 198 7.10 -16.24 -10.13
CA ALA A 198 7.99 -16.02 -11.25
C ALA A 198 9.44 -15.79 -10.78
N HIS A 199 9.63 -14.94 -9.77
CA HIS A 199 10.97 -14.69 -9.21
C HIS A 199 11.58 -15.95 -8.57
N ARG A 200 10.78 -16.80 -7.89
CA ARG A 200 11.31 -18.08 -7.36
C ARG A 200 11.67 -19.06 -8.47
N CYS A 201 10.92 -19.11 -9.58
CA CYS A 201 11.32 -19.89 -10.76
C CYS A 201 12.59 -19.35 -11.40
N LEU A 202 12.79 -18.03 -11.46
CA LEU A 202 14.04 -17.41 -11.88
C LEU A 202 15.21 -17.81 -10.97
N GLN A 203 15.03 -17.74 -9.65
CA GLN A 203 16.07 -18.17 -8.69
C GLN A 203 16.39 -19.66 -8.84
N LEU A 204 15.39 -20.52 -9.06
CA LEU A 204 15.62 -21.94 -9.33
C LEU A 204 16.44 -22.15 -10.61
N ALA A 205 16.14 -21.41 -11.69
CA ALA A 205 16.88 -21.48 -12.94
C ALA A 205 18.35 -21.05 -12.77
N VAL A 206 18.59 -20.01 -11.96
CA VAL A 206 19.94 -19.55 -11.57
C VAL A 206 20.66 -20.62 -10.74
N LEU A 207 19.97 -21.24 -9.78
CA LEU A 207 20.55 -22.33 -8.97
C LEU A 207 21.00 -23.51 -9.84
N LEU A 208 20.20 -23.86 -10.86
CA LEU A 208 20.47 -24.94 -11.80
C LEU A 208 21.45 -24.58 -12.93
N GLU A 209 21.92 -23.34 -12.97
CA GLU A 209 22.76 -22.79 -14.06
C GLU A 209 22.15 -23.05 -15.45
N ASN A 210 20.83 -22.81 -15.59
CA ASN A 210 20.07 -23.01 -16.84
C ASN A 210 19.74 -21.65 -17.51
N PRO A 211 20.52 -21.18 -18.50
CA PRO A 211 20.33 -19.87 -19.13
C PRO A 211 18.98 -19.70 -19.83
N ALA A 212 18.49 -20.73 -20.51
CA ALA A 212 17.23 -20.66 -21.26
C ALA A 212 16.04 -20.51 -20.32
N MET A 213 15.99 -21.28 -19.24
CA MET A 213 14.98 -21.18 -18.18
C MET A 213 15.11 -19.83 -17.46
N ALA A 214 16.34 -19.39 -17.15
CA ALA A 214 16.56 -18.11 -16.48
C ALA A 214 16.09 -16.91 -17.30
N GLY A 215 16.38 -16.85 -18.60
CA GLY A 215 15.90 -15.80 -19.49
C GLY A 215 14.36 -15.73 -19.54
N LYS A 216 13.69 -16.87 -19.73
CA LYS A 216 12.24 -16.97 -19.71
C LYS A 216 11.62 -16.41 -18.43
N TRP A 217 12.14 -16.82 -17.28
CA TRP A 217 11.59 -16.39 -16.00
C TRP A 217 11.99 -14.98 -15.59
N SER A 218 13.12 -14.46 -16.11
CA SER A 218 13.46 -13.04 -15.98
C SER A 218 12.46 -12.17 -16.72
N ASP A 219 12.19 -12.45 -18.00
CA ASP A 219 11.18 -11.72 -18.78
C ASP A 219 9.82 -11.74 -18.09
N ARG A 220 9.42 -12.89 -17.55
CA ARG A 220 8.16 -13.01 -16.82
C ARG A 220 8.17 -12.20 -15.52
N SER A 221 9.22 -12.29 -14.70
CA SER A 221 9.32 -11.62 -13.40
C SER A 221 9.30 -10.10 -13.53
N PHE A 222 10.12 -9.54 -14.43
CA PHE A 222 10.13 -8.09 -14.69
C PHE A 222 8.91 -7.61 -15.47
N GLY A 223 8.24 -8.52 -16.20
CA GLY A 223 6.99 -8.26 -16.90
C GLY A 223 5.76 -8.19 -16.00
N GLU A 224 5.82 -8.71 -14.75
CA GLU A 224 4.66 -8.75 -13.84
C GLU A 224 4.13 -7.36 -13.45
N MET A 225 4.94 -6.31 -13.56
CA MET A 225 4.46 -4.94 -13.33
C MET A 225 3.40 -4.52 -14.35
N GLY A 226 3.48 -4.98 -15.60
CA GLY A 226 2.58 -4.57 -16.67
C GLY A 226 2.66 -3.08 -17.00
N GLU A 227 1.70 -2.61 -17.77
CA GLU A 227 1.48 -1.18 -18.00
C GLU A 227 0.49 -0.63 -16.97
N PRO A 228 0.64 0.62 -16.50
CA PRO A 228 -0.33 1.25 -15.61
C PRO A 228 -1.73 1.26 -16.25
N GLY A 229 -2.71 0.72 -15.49
CA GLY A 229 -4.08 0.54 -15.95
C GLY A 229 -4.42 -0.89 -16.39
N ASP A 230 -3.40 -1.73 -16.58
CA ASP A 230 -3.55 -3.15 -16.90
C ASP A 230 -3.24 -4.01 -15.66
N GLY A 231 -4.27 -4.54 -15.03
CA GLY A 231 -4.09 -5.43 -13.88
C GLY A 231 -4.14 -4.72 -12.51
N PHE A 232 -3.17 -5.04 -11.65
CA PHE A 232 -3.15 -4.52 -10.28
C PHE A 232 -2.65 -3.07 -10.17
N LEU A 233 -1.73 -2.67 -11.04
CA LEU A 233 -1.21 -1.31 -11.09
C LEU A 233 -2.20 -0.44 -11.86
N GLN A 234 -2.86 0.47 -11.16
CA GLN A 234 -3.86 1.34 -11.76
C GLN A 234 -3.20 2.44 -12.61
N ALA A 235 -3.97 3.10 -13.47
CA ALA A 235 -3.47 4.16 -14.32
C ALA A 235 -2.93 5.38 -13.54
N ASP A 236 -3.33 5.54 -12.29
CA ASP A 236 -2.82 6.55 -11.33
C ASP A 236 -1.67 6.03 -10.44
N TYR A 237 -1.10 4.86 -10.77
CA TYR A 237 -0.06 4.16 -10.00
C TYR A 237 -0.48 3.67 -8.60
N SER A 238 -1.76 3.72 -8.27
CA SER A 238 -2.24 3.02 -7.07
C SER A 238 -2.27 1.51 -7.30
N TYR A 239 -2.15 0.74 -6.21
CA TYR A 239 -2.18 -0.72 -6.26
C TYR A 239 -3.56 -1.24 -5.85
N LYS A 240 -4.22 -2.02 -6.71
CA LYS A 240 -5.54 -2.60 -6.45
C LYS A 240 -5.50 -4.12 -6.50
N PHE A 241 -6.00 -4.75 -5.44
CA PHE A 241 -6.05 -6.21 -5.34
C PHE A 241 -7.32 -6.68 -4.60
N HIS A 242 -7.89 -7.80 -4.97
CA HIS A 242 -9.17 -8.29 -4.42
C HIS A 242 -10.35 -7.30 -4.56
N GLY A 243 -10.24 -6.33 -5.44
CA GLY A 243 -11.24 -5.25 -5.58
C GLY A 243 -11.15 -4.15 -4.53
N ALA A 244 -10.26 -4.28 -3.56
CA ALA A 244 -9.88 -3.26 -2.58
C ALA A 244 -8.53 -2.62 -2.96
N ILE A 245 -8.07 -1.66 -2.15
CA ILE A 245 -6.83 -0.92 -2.40
C ILE A 245 -5.83 -1.23 -1.27
N PRO A 246 -5.24 -2.43 -1.25
CA PRO A 246 -4.21 -2.78 -0.29
C PRO A 246 -2.83 -2.26 -0.76
N MET A 247 -2.70 -0.92 -0.88
CA MET A 247 -1.42 -0.29 -1.22
C MET A 247 -0.29 -0.79 -0.33
N TRP A 248 -0.61 -1.02 0.94
CA TRP A 248 0.39 -1.42 1.91
C TRP A 248 0.69 -2.91 1.90
N ALA A 249 -0.31 -3.79 1.94
CA ALA A 249 -0.09 -5.23 2.01
C ALA A 249 0.68 -5.75 0.78
N TYR A 250 -0.01 -5.86 -0.34
CA TYR A 250 0.56 -6.40 -1.57
C TYR A 250 1.37 -5.36 -2.36
N GLY A 251 0.99 -4.08 -2.34
CA GLY A 251 1.74 -3.03 -3.03
C GLY A 251 3.12 -2.80 -2.42
N ARG A 252 3.22 -2.78 -1.09
CA ARG A 252 4.50 -2.74 -0.37
C ARG A 252 5.39 -3.93 -0.72
N SER A 253 4.80 -5.14 -0.66
CA SER A 253 5.55 -6.36 -0.97
C SER A 253 6.04 -6.36 -2.42
N PHE A 254 5.20 -5.93 -3.37
CA PHE A 254 5.61 -5.79 -4.76
C PHE A 254 6.81 -4.86 -4.91
N LEU A 255 6.77 -3.68 -4.29
CA LEU A 255 7.87 -2.72 -4.33
C LEU A 255 9.18 -3.28 -3.75
N GLN A 256 9.10 -4.01 -2.63
CA GLN A 256 10.27 -4.59 -1.97
C GLN A 256 10.88 -5.74 -2.78
N ASP A 257 10.04 -6.66 -3.29
CA ASP A 257 10.52 -7.79 -4.08
C ASP A 257 11.11 -7.33 -5.43
N TYR A 258 10.48 -6.32 -6.05
CA TYR A 258 11.04 -5.74 -7.28
C TYR A 258 12.36 -5.02 -7.03
N ALA A 259 12.52 -4.34 -5.87
CA ALA A 259 13.80 -3.76 -5.44
C ALA A 259 14.89 -4.83 -5.28
N GLU A 260 14.55 -5.98 -4.66
CA GLU A 260 15.47 -7.12 -4.54
C GLU A 260 15.90 -7.62 -5.91
N MET A 261 14.95 -7.76 -6.83
CA MET A 261 15.22 -8.18 -8.20
C MET A 261 16.15 -7.20 -8.93
N VAL A 262 15.86 -5.90 -8.87
CA VAL A 262 16.74 -4.87 -9.49
C VAL A 262 18.14 -4.98 -8.93
N LYS A 263 18.33 -5.04 -7.61
CA LYS A 263 19.66 -5.17 -6.98
C LYS A 263 20.40 -6.44 -7.36
N THR A 264 19.66 -7.52 -7.59
CA THR A 264 20.24 -8.85 -7.87
C THR A 264 20.62 -9.01 -9.33
N TYR A 265 19.78 -8.57 -10.27
CA TYR A 265 19.92 -8.89 -11.69
C TYR A 265 20.38 -7.73 -12.56
N GLU A 266 20.31 -6.48 -12.10
CA GLU A 266 20.77 -5.31 -12.88
C GLU A 266 22.22 -5.46 -13.34
N GLY A 267 22.45 -5.04 -14.59
CA GLY A 267 23.78 -5.13 -15.22
C GLY A 267 24.12 -6.50 -15.80
N THR A 268 23.18 -7.45 -15.80
CA THR A 268 23.32 -8.77 -16.44
C THR A 268 22.26 -8.94 -17.53
N TYR A 269 22.35 -10.01 -18.33
CA TYR A 269 21.33 -10.30 -19.35
C TYR A 269 19.95 -10.65 -18.74
N LEU A 270 19.87 -10.95 -17.45
CA LEU A 270 18.64 -11.21 -16.70
C LEU A 270 18.08 -9.94 -16.01
N GLY A 271 18.70 -8.79 -16.19
CA GLY A 271 18.25 -7.53 -15.59
C GLY A 271 17.04 -6.90 -16.29
N PRO A 272 16.39 -5.93 -15.64
CA PRO A 272 15.27 -5.20 -16.24
C PRO A 272 15.74 -4.37 -17.44
N ASN A 273 14.91 -4.26 -18.46
CA ASN A 273 15.15 -3.30 -19.53
C ASN A 273 14.78 -1.86 -19.09
N GLY A 274 15.20 -0.85 -19.90
CA GLY A 274 15.00 0.56 -19.56
C GLY A 274 13.54 0.95 -19.37
N ALA A 275 12.59 0.35 -20.11
CA ALA A 275 11.16 0.62 -19.96
C ALA A 275 10.61 0.05 -18.63
N GLN A 276 11.01 -1.17 -18.27
CA GLN A 276 10.65 -1.80 -16.99
C GLN A 276 11.20 -1.01 -15.81
N LEU A 277 12.47 -0.58 -15.90
CA LEU A 277 13.11 0.24 -14.87
C LEU A 277 12.44 1.62 -14.75
N GLY A 278 12.05 2.24 -15.88
CA GLY A 278 11.30 3.49 -15.89
C GLY A 278 9.91 3.40 -15.23
N ARG A 279 9.16 2.31 -15.49
CA ARG A 279 7.88 2.06 -14.81
C ARG A 279 8.06 1.86 -13.30
N TYR A 280 9.07 1.12 -12.92
CA TYR A 280 9.38 0.92 -11.49
C TYR A 280 9.77 2.23 -10.81
N ALA A 281 10.54 3.09 -11.48
CA ALA A 281 10.90 4.41 -11.00
C ALA A 281 9.66 5.30 -10.82
N ALA A 282 8.73 5.30 -11.78
CA ALA A 282 7.47 6.03 -11.67
C ALA A 282 6.61 5.52 -10.49
N MET A 283 6.42 4.21 -10.36
CA MET A 283 5.71 3.61 -9.22
C MET A 283 6.36 3.98 -7.89
N THR A 284 7.70 3.93 -7.81
CA THR A 284 8.45 4.30 -6.60
C THR A 284 8.24 5.76 -6.24
N GLY A 285 8.32 6.69 -7.20
CA GLY A 285 8.07 8.11 -6.98
C GLY A 285 6.66 8.35 -6.43
N HIS A 286 5.63 7.81 -7.10
CA HIS A 286 4.24 7.92 -6.63
C HIS A 286 4.05 7.33 -5.23
N PHE A 287 4.71 6.20 -4.93
CA PHE A 287 4.58 5.57 -3.62
C PHE A 287 5.26 6.40 -2.53
N VAL A 288 6.50 6.83 -2.75
CA VAL A 288 7.31 7.53 -1.74
C VAL A 288 6.82 8.95 -1.50
N ASP A 289 6.44 9.67 -2.56
CA ASP A 289 6.00 11.06 -2.45
C ASP A 289 4.49 11.22 -2.25
N GLY A 290 3.69 10.29 -2.79
CA GLY A 290 2.24 10.43 -2.81
C GLY A 290 1.49 9.63 -1.76
N PHE A 291 2.04 8.50 -1.27
CA PHE A 291 1.37 7.66 -0.27
C PHE A 291 2.04 7.67 1.11
N LEU A 292 3.34 8.00 1.18
CA LEU A 292 4.07 7.97 2.44
C LEU A 292 4.20 9.36 3.06
N TYR A 293 4.03 9.42 4.36
CA TYR A 293 4.45 10.54 5.17
C TYR A 293 5.45 10.06 6.22
N ARG A 294 6.72 10.44 6.06
CA ARG A 294 7.82 10.05 6.96
C ARG A 294 7.87 8.53 7.21
N GLY A 295 7.77 7.75 6.14
CA GLY A 295 7.78 6.28 6.16
C GLY A 295 6.48 5.62 6.68
N ARG A 296 5.38 6.35 6.78
CA ARG A 296 4.07 5.88 7.24
C ARG A 296 3.02 6.05 6.15
N ILE A 297 2.05 5.14 6.11
CA ILE A 297 0.93 5.19 5.17
C ILE A 297 -0.38 5.48 5.86
N CYS A 298 -1.30 6.11 5.13
CA CYS A 298 -2.68 6.30 5.61
C CYS A 298 -3.31 4.95 6.01
N PRO A 299 -3.86 4.82 7.22
CA PRO A 299 -4.45 3.58 7.73
C PRO A 299 -5.49 2.95 6.81
N ALA A 300 -6.29 3.74 6.13
CA ALA A 300 -7.32 3.26 5.21
C ALA A 300 -6.76 2.51 3.97
N LEU A 301 -5.45 2.60 3.70
CA LEU A 301 -4.76 1.94 2.60
C LEU A 301 -3.98 0.69 3.02
N ILE A 302 -3.99 0.33 4.31
CA ILE A 302 -3.24 -0.83 4.80
C ILE A 302 -3.88 -2.15 4.36
N GLY A 303 -5.20 -2.17 4.20
CA GLY A 303 -5.94 -3.39 3.95
C GLY A 303 -6.06 -4.25 5.22
N ARG A 304 -6.18 -5.58 5.04
CA ARG A 304 -6.38 -6.50 6.17
C ARG A 304 -5.23 -6.54 7.17
N GLU A 305 -4.03 -6.18 6.74
CA GLU A 305 -2.84 -6.21 7.61
C GLU A 305 -2.91 -5.23 8.78
N ILE A 306 -3.85 -4.29 8.79
CA ILE A 306 -4.08 -3.37 9.91
C ILE A 306 -4.33 -4.11 11.23
N SER A 307 -4.81 -5.35 11.17
CA SER A 307 -5.05 -6.19 12.34
C SER A 307 -3.82 -6.97 12.82
N ARG A 308 -2.65 -6.87 12.14
CA ARG A 308 -1.47 -7.69 12.44
C ARG A 308 -0.58 -7.13 13.54
N GLY A 309 -0.69 -5.86 13.86
CA GLY A 309 0.07 -5.26 14.96
C GLY A 309 0.28 -3.76 14.83
N PRO A 310 0.92 -3.15 15.84
CA PRO A 310 1.00 -1.68 15.98
C PRO A 310 1.87 -1.00 14.93
N GLU A 311 2.82 -1.70 14.34
CA GLU A 311 3.79 -1.13 13.39
C GLU A 311 3.42 -1.38 11.92
N THR A 312 2.22 -1.91 11.64
CA THR A 312 1.83 -2.29 10.27
C THR A 312 1.73 -1.13 9.30
N TYR A 313 1.55 0.10 9.78
CA TYR A 313 1.50 1.32 8.96
C TYR A 313 2.89 1.91 8.65
N ARG A 314 4.00 1.32 9.16
CA ARG A 314 5.39 1.76 8.97
C ARG A 314 6.20 0.73 8.19
N SER A 315 7.02 1.15 7.24
CA SER A 315 7.89 0.25 6.48
C SER A 315 9.09 0.96 5.87
N SER A 316 10.11 0.16 5.59
CA SER A 316 11.30 0.55 4.84
C SER A 316 11.17 0.34 3.31
N CYS A 317 9.98 0.04 2.80
CA CYS A 317 9.81 -0.26 1.37
C CYS A 317 10.15 0.93 0.46
N GLY A 318 9.84 2.17 0.89
CA GLY A 318 10.24 3.37 0.17
C GLY A 318 11.77 3.51 0.06
N PHE A 319 12.48 3.29 1.18
CA PHE A 319 13.93 3.22 1.16
C PHE A 319 14.44 2.12 0.23
N ALA A 320 13.93 0.89 0.35
CA ALA A 320 14.39 -0.26 -0.42
C ALA A 320 14.25 -0.03 -1.93
N ALA A 321 13.12 0.54 -2.37
CA ALA A 321 12.86 0.85 -3.76
C ALA A 321 13.76 1.98 -4.29
N ALA A 322 13.87 3.07 -3.54
CA ALA A 322 14.74 4.18 -3.91
C ALA A 322 16.23 3.79 -3.94
N ASP A 323 16.72 3.00 -2.97
CA ASP A 323 18.09 2.50 -2.94
C ASP A 323 18.40 1.55 -4.12
N ALA A 324 17.45 0.71 -4.53
CA ALA A 324 17.61 -0.13 -5.72
C ALA A 324 17.77 0.71 -6.99
N LEU A 325 16.94 1.72 -7.18
CA LEU A 325 17.02 2.64 -8.32
C LEU A 325 18.27 3.53 -8.29
N ALA A 326 18.71 3.94 -7.10
CA ALA A 326 19.95 4.70 -6.90
C ALA A 326 21.20 3.93 -7.36
N ARG A 327 21.17 2.61 -7.29
CA ARG A 327 22.27 1.70 -7.68
C ARG A 327 22.14 1.16 -9.11
N SER A 328 21.05 1.47 -9.78
CA SER A 328 20.75 0.97 -11.13
C SER A 328 21.26 1.91 -12.22
N SER A 329 21.14 1.47 -13.47
CA SER A 329 21.43 2.27 -14.67
C SER A 329 20.36 3.33 -14.98
N HIS A 330 19.36 3.54 -14.09
CA HIS A 330 18.29 4.52 -14.32
C HIS A 330 18.83 5.95 -14.44
N PRO A 331 18.42 6.76 -15.44
CA PRO A 331 18.96 8.11 -15.68
C PRO A 331 18.85 9.05 -14.48
N GLN A 332 17.88 8.82 -13.60
CA GLN A 332 17.64 9.60 -12.37
C GLN A 332 18.20 8.91 -11.11
N ALA A 333 19.20 8.05 -11.21
CA ALA A 333 19.78 7.34 -10.06
C ALA A 333 20.22 8.28 -8.93
N ALA A 334 20.77 9.45 -9.25
CA ALA A 334 21.15 10.45 -8.24
C ALA A 334 19.95 11.02 -7.48
N HIS A 335 18.80 11.24 -8.15
CA HIS A 335 17.56 11.65 -7.51
C HIS A 335 17.06 10.57 -6.53
N PHE A 336 17.07 9.30 -6.95
CA PHE A 336 16.68 8.18 -6.08
C PHE A 336 17.65 7.97 -4.91
N ALA A 337 18.92 8.29 -5.07
CA ALA A 337 19.87 8.29 -3.95
C ALA A 337 19.49 9.34 -2.88
N ALA A 338 19.09 10.53 -3.30
CA ALA A 338 18.60 11.56 -2.38
C ALA A 338 17.27 11.16 -1.71
N LEU A 339 16.36 10.51 -2.44
CA LEU A 339 15.13 9.93 -1.87
C LEU A 339 15.44 8.84 -0.84
N ALA A 340 16.34 7.91 -1.15
CA ALA A 340 16.77 6.87 -0.22
C ALA A 340 17.37 7.46 1.06
N ALA A 341 18.18 8.52 0.92
CA ALA A 341 18.76 9.25 2.05
C ALA A 341 17.67 9.87 2.96
N ARG A 342 16.63 10.46 2.37
CA ARG A 342 15.47 10.99 3.08
C ARG A 342 14.72 9.90 3.85
N GLU A 343 14.38 8.81 3.19
CA GLU A 343 13.65 7.70 3.80
C GLU A 343 14.46 7.01 4.91
N ALA A 344 15.78 6.86 4.75
CA ALA A 344 16.67 6.37 5.79
C ALA A 344 16.65 7.28 7.03
N GLY A 345 16.63 8.59 6.83
CA GLY A 345 16.49 9.58 7.92
C GLY A 345 15.18 9.41 8.70
N TYR A 346 14.06 9.18 8.02
CA TYR A 346 12.76 8.93 8.67
C TYR A 346 12.71 7.59 9.43
N LEU A 347 13.53 6.62 9.04
CA LEU A 347 13.70 5.34 9.75
C LEU A 347 14.68 5.43 10.93
N GLY A 348 15.40 6.54 11.08
CA GLY A 348 16.45 6.71 12.09
C GLY A 348 17.74 5.94 11.74
N TRP A 349 17.98 5.65 10.48
CA TRP A 349 19.15 4.90 10.03
C TRP A 349 20.34 5.82 9.74
N THR A 350 21.52 5.38 10.16
CA THR A 350 22.77 6.08 9.83
C THR A 350 23.13 5.86 8.37
N GLN A 351 23.35 6.94 7.63
CA GLN A 351 23.78 6.86 6.24
C GLN A 351 25.26 6.45 6.13
N PRO A 352 25.63 5.69 5.07
CA PRO A 352 27.02 5.46 4.71
C PRO A 352 27.75 6.78 4.40
N GLN A 353 29.05 6.81 4.64
CA GLN A 353 29.88 7.96 4.23
C GLN A 353 30.40 7.74 2.78
N PRO A 354 30.49 8.78 1.93
CA PRO A 354 30.06 10.16 2.20
C PRO A 354 28.54 10.28 2.27
N ALA A 355 28.06 11.21 3.12
CA ALA A 355 26.61 11.45 3.27
C ALA A 355 26.04 12.05 1.97
N ILE A 356 24.94 11.46 1.51
CA ILE A 356 24.15 12.00 0.39
C ILE A 356 23.16 13.01 0.97
N GLU A 357 23.06 14.19 0.34
CA GLU A 357 22.07 15.21 0.72
C GLU A 357 20.67 14.63 0.53
N PRO A 358 19.85 14.55 1.59
CA PRO A 358 18.51 14.02 1.47
C PRO A 358 17.62 14.89 0.58
N ALA A 359 16.75 14.28 -0.19
CA ALA A 359 15.69 15.00 -0.89
C ALA A 359 14.83 15.81 0.11
N PRO A 360 14.28 16.97 -0.27
CA PRO A 360 13.36 17.71 0.58
C PRO A 360 12.14 16.87 0.95
N PRO A 361 11.43 17.18 2.06
CA PRO A 361 10.16 16.57 2.37
C PRO A 361 9.19 16.66 1.19
N SER A 362 8.46 15.59 0.92
CA SER A 362 7.41 15.62 -0.09
C SER A 362 6.32 16.60 0.34
N THR A 363 5.87 17.44 -0.59
CA THR A 363 4.75 18.36 -0.39
C THR A 363 3.88 18.38 -1.64
N GLY A 364 2.57 18.46 -1.46
CA GLY A 364 1.64 18.54 -2.56
C GLY A 364 0.27 17.96 -2.24
N VAL A 365 -0.53 17.91 -3.28
CA VAL A 365 -1.83 17.21 -3.32
C VAL A 365 -1.70 16.10 -4.35
N PHE A 366 -1.98 14.87 -3.92
CA PHE A 366 -1.88 13.67 -4.73
C PHE A 366 -3.25 13.02 -4.85
N ALA A 367 -3.81 13.02 -6.05
CA ALA A 367 -5.13 12.48 -6.35
C ALA A 367 -5.02 11.12 -7.03
N TYR A 368 -5.74 10.14 -6.48
CA TYR A 368 -5.79 8.77 -6.99
C TYR A 368 -7.24 8.37 -7.30
N PRO A 369 -7.78 8.77 -8.48
CA PRO A 369 -9.17 8.50 -8.85
C PRO A 369 -9.49 7.02 -8.97
N ASP A 370 -8.56 6.19 -9.45
CA ASP A 370 -8.75 4.74 -9.53
C ASP A 370 -8.95 4.10 -8.14
N SER A 371 -8.48 4.77 -7.09
CA SER A 371 -8.48 4.31 -5.70
C SER A 371 -9.41 5.10 -4.77
N ASP A 372 -10.18 6.05 -5.29
CA ASP A 372 -11.04 6.92 -4.49
C ASP A 372 -10.28 7.55 -3.30
N PHE A 373 -9.04 8.05 -3.56
CA PHE A 373 -8.15 8.51 -2.50
C PHE A 373 -7.48 9.85 -2.82
N LEU A 374 -7.43 10.72 -1.82
CA LEU A 374 -6.73 12.00 -1.87
C LEU A 374 -5.72 12.06 -0.73
N GLN A 375 -4.46 12.33 -1.05
CA GLN A 375 -3.40 12.61 -0.09
C GLN A 375 -3.00 14.09 -0.17
N VAL A 376 -2.98 14.74 0.98
CA VAL A 376 -2.41 16.07 1.17
C VAL A 376 -1.17 15.92 2.02
N THR A 377 -0.01 16.37 1.54
CA THR A 377 1.25 16.30 2.28
C THR A 377 1.87 17.69 2.36
N ARG A 378 2.31 18.06 3.54
CA ARG A 378 3.05 19.28 3.85
C ARG A 378 4.33 18.91 4.58
N ALA A 379 5.22 19.86 4.72
CA ALA A 379 6.52 19.61 5.35
C ALA A 379 6.41 19.04 6.78
N ASP A 380 5.37 19.42 7.51
CA ASP A 380 5.17 19.10 8.93
C ASP A 380 3.87 18.37 9.27
N TRP A 381 3.00 18.09 8.26
CA TRP A 381 1.80 17.28 8.44
C TRP A 381 1.36 16.62 7.13
N ALA A 382 0.52 15.61 7.25
CA ALA A 382 -0.17 15.00 6.12
C ALA A 382 -1.60 14.60 6.49
N LEU A 383 -2.45 14.45 5.46
CA LEU A 383 -3.84 14.00 5.60
C LEU A 383 -4.19 13.09 4.42
N GLY A 384 -4.66 11.88 4.72
CA GLY A 384 -5.29 10.98 3.75
C GLY A 384 -6.81 11.03 3.87
N ILE A 385 -7.50 11.22 2.74
CA ILE A 385 -8.98 11.18 2.65
C ILE A 385 -9.36 9.99 1.78
N LYS A 386 -10.02 8.99 2.37
CA LYS A 386 -10.45 7.79 1.65
C LYS A 386 -11.95 7.80 1.44
N MET A 387 -12.35 7.84 0.19
CA MET A 387 -13.73 7.84 -0.29
C MET A 387 -14.15 6.46 -0.78
N HIS A 388 -15.42 6.29 -1.16
CA HIS A 388 -15.98 5.02 -1.58
C HIS A 388 -16.90 5.18 -2.78
N SER A 389 -16.49 4.67 -3.93
CA SER A 389 -17.37 4.47 -5.07
C SER A 389 -17.75 2.99 -5.24
N ALA A 390 -18.83 2.72 -5.94
CA ALA A 390 -19.22 1.35 -6.33
C ALA A 390 -18.15 0.61 -7.17
N ARG A 391 -17.13 1.32 -7.68
CA ARG A 391 -15.99 0.76 -8.44
C ARG A 391 -15.00 -0.01 -7.54
N ASN A 392 -15.00 0.27 -6.24
CA ASN A 392 -14.06 -0.26 -5.28
C ASN A 392 -14.79 -0.95 -4.13
N LYS A 393 -14.17 -1.96 -3.53
CA LYS A 393 -14.60 -2.44 -2.22
C LYS A 393 -14.15 -1.43 -1.16
N GLY A 394 -15.02 -1.12 -0.23
CA GLY A 394 -14.74 -0.13 0.82
C GLY A 394 -13.61 -0.56 1.78
N TYR A 395 -13.38 -1.86 1.95
CA TYR A 395 -12.33 -2.40 2.81
C TYR A 395 -11.95 -3.83 2.37
N GLU A 396 -10.80 -4.30 2.81
CA GLU A 396 -10.36 -5.69 2.65
C GLU A 396 -10.49 -6.44 3.98
N SER A 397 -11.28 -7.52 3.99
CA SER A 397 -11.38 -8.47 5.10
C SER A 397 -11.33 -9.89 4.53
N ILE A 398 -10.22 -10.57 4.71
CA ILE A 398 -9.95 -11.93 4.22
C ILE A 398 -9.19 -12.69 5.30
N ASN A 399 -9.39 -14.02 5.40
CA ASN A 399 -8.69 -14.88 6.36
C ASN A 399 -8.91 -14.44 7.82
N GLN A 400 -10.09 -13.96 8.17
CA GLN A 400 -10.43 -13.45 9.50
C GLN A 400 -9.53 -12.29 9.98
N GLU A 401 -8.98 -11.52 9.07
CA GLU A 401 -8.25 -10.29 9.36
C GLU A 401 -9.12 -9.08 9.04
N ASN A 402 -8.93 -7.97 9.76
CA ASN A 402 -9.67 -6.71 9.62
C ASN A 402 -11.19 -6.91 9.73
N LEU A 403 -11.64 -7.46 10.85
CA LEU A 403 -13.04 -7.80 11.08
C LEU A 403 -13.95 -6.60 11.33
N GLN A 404 -13.41 -5.39 11.50
CA GLN A 404 -14.14 -4.19 11.88
C GLN A 404 -14.04 -3.02 10.86
N GLY A 405 -13.29 -3.17 9.76
CA GLY A 405 -12.88 -2.06 8.88
C GLY A 405 -13.94 -1.50 7.92
N TRP A 406 -15.24 -1.71 8.15
CA TRP A 406 -16.31 -1.36 7.19
C TRP A 406 -16.35 0.10 6.78
N PHE A 407 -16.07 1.02 7.70
CA PHE A 407 -16.20 2.44 7.47
C PHE A 407 -14.92 3.14 7.02
N PHE A 408 -13.84 2.40 6.74
CA PHE A 408 -12.59 3.01 6.27
C PHE A 408 -12.74 3.88 5.03
N SER A 409 -13.72 3.62 4.19
CA SER A 409 -13.92 4.34 2.93
C SER A 409 -15.14 5.27 2.91
N HIS A 410 -15.73 5.59 4.07
CA HIS A 410 -16.89 6.51 4.15
C HIS A 410 -16.44 7.97 4.36
N GLY A 411 -15.45 8.42 3.57
CA GLY A 411 -14.83 9.73 3.72
C GLY A 411 -13.95 9.83 4.96
N SER A 412 -13.27 8.74 5.33
CA SER A 412 -12.37 8.77 6.49
C SER A 412 -11.19 9.68 6.27
N MET A 413 -10.78 10.38 7.33
CA MET A 413 -9.71 11.37 7.33
C MET A 413 -8.65 10.99 8.37
N PHE A 414 -7.50 10.47 7.91
CA PHE A 414 -6.39 10.13 8.78
C PHE A 414 -5.24 11.10 8.58
N TYR A 415 -4.96 11.88 9.61
CA TYR A 415 -3.86 12.84 9.58
C TYR A 415 -2.64 12.37 10.35
N PHE A 416 -1.51 12.92 10.00
CA PHE A 416 -0.24 12.76 10.69
C PHE A 416 0.38 14.14 10.97
N LEU A 417 0.72 14.40 12.21
CA LEU A 417 1.57 15.51 12.62
C LEU A 417 2.99 14.99 12.89
N ASP A 418 3.11 14.03 13.81
CA ASP A 418 4.38 13.43 14.21
C ASP A 418 4.57 12.03 13.61
N GLY A 419 3.49 11.40 13.17
CA GLY A 419 3.47 10.11 12.47
C GLY A 419 3.02 8.93 13.35
N ASP A 420 2.85 9.10 14.66
CA ASP A 420 2.48 8.05 15.60
C ASP A 420 1.05 8.20 16.17
N GLU A 421 0.23 9.07 15.54
CA GLU A 421 -1.14 9.38 15.99
C GLU A 421 -2.04 8.15 16.07
N TRP A 422 -1.82 7.15 15.19
CA TRP A 422 -2.65 5.96 15.03
C TRP A 422 -1.96 4.68 15.52
N ARG A 423 -0.87 4.83 16.30
CA ARG A 423 -0.14 3.69 16.84
C ARG A 423 -0.93 2.99 17.94
N ASN A 424 -1.01 1.66 17.90
CA ASN A 424 -1.69 0.80 18.90
C ASN A 424 -3.20 1.08 19.11
N CYS A 425 -3.84 1.91 18.29
CA CYS A 425 -5.23 2.30 18.54
C CYS A 425 -6.26 1.28 18.04
N TRP A 426 -5.90 0.41 17.10
CA TRP A 426 -6.85 -0.42 16.36
C TRP A 426 -7.67 -1.39 17.20
N PRO A 427 -7.16 -2.04 18.27
CA PRO A 427 -7.98 -2.84 19.15
C PRO A 427 -9.04 -2.05 19.91
N THR A 428 -8.76 -0.78 20.23
CA THR A 428 -9.56 0.04 21.16
C THR A 428 -10.35 1.16 20.51
N ILE A 429 -10.07 1.50 19.22
CA ILE A 429 -10.82 2.54 18.52
C ILE A 429 -12.28 2.13 18.32
N ASP A 430 -13.19 3.09 18.38
CA ASP A 430 -14.57 2.87 17.94
C ASP A 430 -14.60 2.86 16.41
N TRP A 431 -14.71 1.67 15.83
CA TRP A 431 -14.71 1.45 14.39
C TRP A 431 -15.95 2.01 13.68
N THR A 432 -17.00 2.32 14.41
CA THR A 432 -18.20 2.97 13.87
C THR A 432 -18.03 4.48 13.75
N ARG A 433 -16.98 5.03 14.36
CA ARG A 433 -16.70 6.46 14.46
C ARG A 433 -15.28 6.81 13.99
N LEU A 434 -14.86 6.30 12.83
CA LEU A 434 -13.56 6.71 12.27
C LEU A 434 -13.59 8.18 11.89
N PRO A 435 -12.51 8.96 12.12
CA PRO A 435 -12.48 10.39 11.83
C PRO A 435 -12.87 10.71 10.38
N GLY A 436 -13.70 11.72 10.19
CA GLY A 436 -14.19 12.16 8.88
C GLY A 436 -15.37 11.36 8.34
N THR A 437 -15.71 10.17 8.90
CA THR A 437 -16.78 9.33 8.35
C THR A 437 -18.15 9.88 8.64
N THR A 438 -19.07 9.69 7.68
CA THR A 438 -20.53 9.84 7.88
C THR A 438 -21.16 8.47 7.69
N ALA A 439 -21.86 7.96 8.69
CA ALA A 439 -22.35 6.59 8.67
C ALA A 439 -23.67 6.41 9.45
N ALA A 440 -24.49 5.48 8.99
CA ALA A 440 -25.54 4.85 9.80
C ALA A 440 -24.87 3.71 10.58
N VAL A 441 -24.57 3.95 11.86
CA VAL A 441 -23.60 3.15 12.63
C VAL A 441 -23.96 1.66 12.81
N GLU A 442 -25.23 1.30 12.66
CA GLU A 442 -25.68 -0.10 12.68
C GLU A 442 -25.61 -0.81 11.31
N ARG A 443 -25.24 -0.11 10.23
CA ARG A 443 -25.24 -0.62 8.86
C ARG A 443 -23.82 -0.81 8.34
N LYS A 444 -23.59 -1.97 7.69
CA LYS A 444 -22.28 -2.42 7.19
C LYS A 444 -22.36 -2.79 5.71
N GLU A 445 -22.99 -1.95 4.91
CA GLU A 445 -23.23 -2.21 3.50
C GLU A 445 -22.21 -1.49 2.61
N GLN A 446 -21.92 -2.08 1.43
CA GLN A 446 -21.07 -1.45 0.42
C GLN A 446 -21.81 -0.28 -0.25
N ASN A 447 -21.08 0.75 -0.64
CA ASN A 447 -21.66 1.87 -1.37
C ASN A 447 -22.13 1.47 -2.78
N GLU A 448 -23.32 1.87 -3.15
CA GLU A 448 -23.93 1.62 -4.46
C GLU A 448 -23.71 2.76 -5.45
N SER A 449 -23.32 3.94 -4.98
CA SER A 449 -23.08 5.11 -5.83
C SER A 449 -21.75 5.04 -6.55
N PRO A 450 -21.69 5.31 -7.87
CA PRO A 450 -20.44 5.47 -8.58
C PRO A 450 -19.76 6.83 -8.36
N PHE A 451 -20.42 7.77 -7.66
CA PHE A 451 -20.00 9.16 -7.56
C PHE A 451 -18.86 9.32 -6.55
N VAL A 452 -17.64 9.32 -7.05
CA VAL A 452 -16.44 9.83 -6.38
C VAL A 452 -15.60 10.58 -7.42
N GLY A 453 -15.34 11.86 -7.15
CA GLY A 453 -14.55 12.72 -8.02
C GLY A 453 -13.42 13.42 -7.27
N LEU A 454 -12.35 13.69 -8.02
CA LEU A 454 -11.15 14.35 -7.55
C LEU A 454 -10.72 15.39 -8.59
N VAL A 455 -10.51 16.62 -8.16
CA VAL A 455 -10.04 17.74 -8.99
C VAL A 455 -8.79 18.33 -8.32
N PRO A 456 -7.59 17.78 -8.57
CA PRO A 456 -6.36 18.48 -8.22
C PRO A 456 -6.20 19.71 -9.12
N VAL A 457 -5.87 20.86 -8.52
CA VAL A 457 -5.69 22.14 -9.21
C VAL A 457 -4.24 22.56 -9.19
N SER A 458 -3.61 22.49 -8.03
CA SER A 458 -2.20 22.84 -7.81
C SER A 458 -1.60 21.98 -6.69
N GLY A 459 -0.33 22.21 -6.34
CA GLY A 459 0.28 21.57 -5.17
C GLY A 459 -0.42 21.90 -3.85
N ASP A 460 -1.19 22.99 -3.78
CA ASP A 460 -1.85 23.47 -2.57
C ASP A 460 -3.37 23.37 -2.61
N THR A 461 -3.97 23.18 -3.78
CA THR A 461 -5.43 23.20 -3.96
C THR A 461 -5.94 21.95 -4.63
N ALA A 462 -6.98 21.35 -4.04
CA ALA A 462 -7.77 20.28 -4.65
C ALA A 462 -9.21 20.31 -4.15
N PHE A 463 -10.11 19.73 -4.95
CA PHE A 463 -11.48 19.53 -4.59
C PHE A 463 -11.86 18.06 -4.77
N ALA A 464 -12.56 17.49 -3.79
CA ALA A 464 -13.02 16.12 -3.82
C ALA A 464 -14.47 16.03 -3.36
N ALA A 465 -15.23 15.07 -3.89
CA ALA A 465 -16.57 14.78 -3.39
C ALA A 465 -16.95 13.31 -3.60
N GLU A 466 -17.81 12.80 -2.72
CA GLU A 466 -18.41 11.48 -2.80
C GLU A 466 -19.92 11.54 -2.55
N GLU A 467 -20.63 10.52 -3.05
CA GLU A 467 -21.99 10.23 -2.65
C GLU A 467 -22.04 8.81 -2.07
N LEU A 468 -22.53 8.68 -0.86
CA LEU A 468 -22.77 7.41 -0.19
C LEU A 468 -24.25 7.05 -0.30
N ARG A 469 -24.54 5.83 -0.79
CA ARG A 469 -25.89 5.24 -0.85
C ARG A 469 -25.80 3.76 -0.54
N ALA A 470 -26.43 3.32 0.53
CA ALA A 470 -26.47 1.90 0.90
C ALA A 470 -27.65 1.62 1.84
N GLY A 471 -28.52 0.66 1.53
CA GLY A 471 -29.54 0.17 2.45
C GLY A 471 -30.46 1.22 3.08
N GLY A 472 -30.78 2.28 2.35
CA GLY A 472 -31.58 3.41 2.81
C GLY A 472 -30.80 4.51 3.53
N PHE A 473 -29.50 4.36 3.70
CA PHE A 473 -28.57 5.43 4.10
C PHE A 473 -28.12 6.22 2.87
N GLN A 474 -28.05 7.54 3.02
CA GLN A 474 -27.47 8.44 2.03
C GLN A 474 -26.70 9.58 2.68
N ALA A 475 -25.63 10.04 2.01
CA ALA A 475 -24.88 11.23 2.35
C ALA A 475 -24.12 11.75 1.13
N ARG A 476 -24.11 13.06 0.92
CA ARG A 476 -23.30 13.76 -0.08
C ARG A 476 -22.21 14.51 0.67
N LYS A 477 -20.93 14.28 0.32
CA LYS A 477 -19.78 14.84 1.05
C LYS A 477 -18.82 15.51 0.09
N LEU A 478 -18.15 16.55 0.57
CA LEU A 478 -17.12 17.26 -0.19
C LEU A 478 -15.96 17.72 0.71
N TRP A 479 -14.81 17.90 0.09
CA TRP A 479 -13.59 18.43 0.70
C TRP A 479 -12.92 19.41 -0.25
N LEU A 480 -12.68 20.63 0.22
CA LEU A 480 -11.84 21.60 -0.46
C LEU A 480 -10.54 21.76 0.31
N VAL A 481 -9.43 21.41 -0.33
CA VAL A 481 -8.07 21.69 0.15
C VAL A 481 -7.67 23.08 -0.33
N ASP A 482 -7.35 23.98 0.58
CA ASP A 482 -6.85 25.33 0.32
C ASP A 482 -5.67 25.61 1.25
N GLY A 483 -4.46 25.33 0.74
CA GLY A 483 -3.23 25.47 1.51
C GLY A 483 -3.20 24.62 2.78
N GLY A 484 -3.29 25.28 3.93
CA GLY A 484 -3.29 24.67 5.26
C GLY A 484 -4.68 24.46 5.86
N VAL A 485 -5.78 24.72 5.10
CA VAL A 485 -7.16 24.55 5.52
C VAL A 485 -7.85 23.51 4.64
N ILE A 486 -8.56 22.60 5.25
CA ILE A 486 -9.42 21.66 4.52
C ILE A 486 -10.86 21.88 4.95
N LEU A 487 -11.65 22.47 4.06
CA LEU A 487 -13.09 22.60 4.28
C LEU A 487 -13.78 21.27 4.00
N CYS A 488 -14.51 20.77 4.98
CA CYS A 488 -15.26 19.52 4.94
C CYS A 488 -16.75 19.86 5.05
N ALA A 489 -17.58 19.39 4.12
CA ALA A 489 -19.02 19.58 4.21
C ALA A 489 -19.78 18.31 3.81
N GLY A 490 -21.00 18.21 4.32
CA GLY A 490 -21.93 17.15 3.96
C GLY A 490 -23.35 17.68 3.87
N ALA A 491 -24.14 17.06 2.99
CA ALA A 491 -25.55 17.40 2.73
C ALA A 491 -26.37 16.14 2.44
N ASP A 492 -27.69 16.26 2.48
CA ASP A 492 -28.65 15.17 2.23
C ASP A 492 -28.38 13.93 3.08
N ILE A 493 -27.95 14.17 4.33
CA ILE A 493 -27.58 13.10 5.25
C ILE A 493 -28.84 12.55 5.88
N ALA A 494 -29.16 11.30 5.57
CA ALA A 494 -30.30 10.60 6.09
C ALA A 494 -30.07 9.08 6.12
N GLY A 495 -30.74 8.40 7.02
CA GLY A 495 -30.62 6.93 7.08
C GLY A 495 -31.41 6.33 8.23
N PRO A 496 -31.56 5.01 8.26
CA PRO A 496 -32.14 4.30 9.37
C PRO A 496 -31.23 4.27 10.59
N GLY A 497 -31.82 4.33 11.78
CA GLY A 497 -31.10 4.26 13.05
C GLY A 497 -30.33 5.53 13.38
N ARG A 498 -29.17 5.37 14.03
CA ARG A 498 -28.32 6.48 14.43
C ARG A 498 -27.36 6.84 13.29
N VAL A 499 -27.49 8.07 12.78
CA VAL A 499 -26.63 8.61 11.72
C VAL A 499 -25.75 9.70 12.31
N GLU A 500 -24.44 9.58 12.13
CA GLU A 500 -23.44 10.49 12.71
C GLU A 500 -22.35 10.84 11.70
N THR A 501 -21.83 12.08 11.80
CA THR A 501 -20.52 12.44 11.21
C THR A 501 -19.50 12.56 12.33
N THR A 502 -18.45 11.74 12.26
CA THR A 502 -17.37 11.79 13.22
C THR A 502 -16.34 12.84 12.83
N ILE A 503 -16.10 13.81 13.69
CA ILE A 503 -15.08 14.84 13.50
C ILE A 503 -13.77 14.39 14.14
N ILE A 504 -13.85 13.92 15.39
CA ILE A 504 -12.71 13.47 16.19
C ILE A 504 -13.05 12.09 16.76
N ASN A 505 -12.13 11.16 16.67
CA ASN A 505 -12.04 9.94 17.47
C ASN A 505 -10.53 9.61 17.56
N LEU A 506 -9.88 10.28 18.48
CA LEU A 506 -8.42 10.36 18.55
C LEU A 506 -7.94 9.76 19.86
N PRO A 507 -6.89 8.89 19.83
CA PRO A 507 -6.16 8.54 21.02
C PRO A 507 -5.60 9.81 21.70
N LEU A 508 -6.14 10.12 22.86
CA LEU A 508 -5.79 11.31 23.61
C LEU A 508 -5.84 11.00 25.12
N PRO A 509 -4.75 11.16 25.88
CA PRO A 509 -4.75 11.00 27.32
C PRO A 509 -5.84 11.83 28.00
N LEU A 510 -6.40 11.33 29.11
CA LEU A 510 -7.50 12.03 29.81
C LEU A 510 -7.07 13.42 30.30
N ASP A 511 -5.81 13.59 30.67
CA ASP A 511 -5.21 14.85 31.14
C ASP A 511 -4.72 15.77 30.01
N ALA A 512 -4.77 15.31 28.75
CA ALA A 512 -4.38 16.14 27.62
C ALA A 512 -5.43 17.22 27.35
N GLU A 513 -4.97 18.40 26.99
CA GLU A 513 -5.84 19.54 26.72
C GLU A 513 -6.74 19.33 25.49
N ALA A 514 -8.00 19.63 25.66
CA ALA A 514 -8.96 19.83 24.57
C ALA A 514 -9.83 21.05 24.91
N VAL A 515 -10.14 21.85 23.91
CA VAL A 515 -10.80 23.16 24.10
C VAL A 515 -11.99 23.29 23.17
N VAL A 516 -13.10 23.82 23.69
CA VAL A 516 -14.29 24.19 22.93
C VAL A 516 -14.58 25.67 23.16
N ASP A 517 -14.60 26.48 22.13
CA ASP A 517 -14.90 27.94 22.17
C ASP A 517 -14.12 28.68 23.27
N GLY A 518 -12.84 28.31 23.48
CA GLY A 518 -11.95 28.94 24.48
C GLY A 518 -12.08 28.36 25.88
N GLN A 519 -12.94 27.36 26.10
CA GLN A 519 -13.08 26.70 27.40
C GLN A 519 -12.44 25.32 27.36
N SER A 520 -11.53 25.06 28.31
CA SER A 520 -10.92 23.74 28.44
C SER A 520 -11.96 22.72 28.91
N LEU A 521 -11.95 21.57 28.26
CA LEU A 521 -12.80 20.43 28.64
C LEU A 521 -12.23 19.72 29.89
N PRO A 522 -13.08 19.00 30.66
CA PRO A 522 -12.63 18.25 31.83
C PRO A 522 -11.49 17.26 31.54
N ASN A 523 -10.51 17.15 32.44
CA ASN A 523 -9.38 16.22 32.37
C ASN A 523 -9.73 14.83 32.92
N GLU A 524 -10.99 14.44 32.83
CA GLU A 524 -11.52 13.16 33.29
C GLU A 524 -12.50 12.61 32.26
N ALA A 525 -13.00 11.42 32.48
CA ALA A 525 -14.02 10.83 31.62
C ALA A 525 -15.34 11.63 31.72
N PHE A 526 -15.93 11.98 30.58
CA PHE A 526 -17.22 12.67 30.50
C PHE A 526 -17.94 12.34 29.20
N GLU A 527 -19.24 12.59 29.20
CA GLU A 527 -20.12 12.55 28.03
C GLU A 527 -21.07 13.73 28.11
N THR A 528 -21.17 14.54 27.05
CA THR A 528 -22.01 15.72 27.04
C THR A 528 -22.37 16.15 25.63
N ASP A 529 -23.49 16.84 25.48
CA ASP A 529 -23.87 17.59 24.28
C ASP A 529 -23.39 19.04 24.42
N ALA A 530 -22.91 19.62 23.33
CA ALA A 530 -22.51 21.02 23.27
C ALA A 530 -22.91 21.63 21.91
N VAL A 531 -23.03 22.96 21.88
CA VAL A 531 -23.05 23.72 20.62
C VAL A 531 -21.74 24.45 20.56
N ALA A 532 -20.96 24.22 19.48
CA ALA A 532 -19.62 24.76 19.34
C ALA A 532 -19.47 25.54 18.04
N SER A 533 -18.67 26.57 18.13
CA SER A 533 -18.16 27.34 16.98
C SER A 533 -16.82 26.82 16.50
N TRP A 534 -16.04 26.22 17.42
CA TRP A 534 -14.79 25.55 17.10
C TRP A 534 -14.39 24.58 18.23
N ILE A 535 -13.61 23.57 17.87
CA ILE A 535 -12.95 22.65 18.80
C ILE A 535 -11.45 22.62 18.48
N TRP A 536 -10.63 22.45 19.51
CA TRP A 536 -9.21 22.19 19.37
C TRP A 536 -8.80 21.00 20.23
N ALA A 537 -7.97 20.12 19.62
CA ALA A 537 -7.33 19.02 20.31
C ALA A 537 -6.00 18.64 19.58
N LYS A 538 -4.95 18.36 20.33
CA LYS A 538 -3.67 17.85 19.81
C LYS A 538 -3.14 18.63 18.61
N ASN A 539 -3.05 19.96 18.72
CA ASN A 539 -2.57 20.87 17.67
C ASN A 539 -3.39 20.86 16.36
N VAL A 540 -4.66 20.46 16.43
CA VAL A 540 -5.61 20.51 15.32
C VAL A 540 -6.84 21.30 15.76
N GLY A 541 -7.19 22.30 14.96
CA GLY A 541 -8.43 23.05 15.09
C GLY A 541 -9.51 22.54 14.14
N TYR A 542 -10.74 22.58 14.60
CA TYR A 542 -11.94 22.31 13.80
C TYR A 542 -12.88 23.49 13.96
N VAL A 543 -13.07 24.25 12.88
CA VAL A 543 -13.89 25.48 12.87
C VAL A 543 -15.18 25.21 12.13
N PHE A 544 -16.33 25.35 12.80
CA PHE A 544 -17.64 25.22 12.16
C PHE A 544 -18.01 26.53 11.46
N LEU A 545 -18.54 26.45 10.24
CA LEU A 545 -19.01 27.65 9.53
C LEU A 545 -20.19 28.27 10.26
N GLU A 546 -21.09 27.44 10.79
CA GLU A 546 -22.18 27.83 11.70
C GLU A 546 -22.05 27.04 13.02
N PRO A 547 -22.47 27.64 14.17
CA PRO A 547 -22.44 26.93 15.43
C PRO A 547 -23.21 25.59 15.35
N THR A 548 -22.51 24.50 15.66
CA THR A 548 -22.96 23.13 15.39
C THR A 548 -23.15 22.34 16.68
N ARG A 549 -24.25 21.60 16.76
CA ARG A 549 -24.51 20.68 17.88
C ARG A 549 -23.61 19.48 17.74
N LEU A 550 -22.93 19.14 18.84
CA LEU A 550 -21.97 18.04 18.94
C LEU A 550 -22.31 17.15 20.12
N HIS A 551 -22.02 15.88 19.99
CA HIS A 551 -21.90 14.96 21.10
C HIS A 551 -20.41 14.73 21.38
N LEU A 552 -19.97 15.03 22.60
CA LEU A 552 -18.58 14.98 23.05
C LEU A 552 -18.40 13.88 24.07
N LEU A 553 -17.38 13.06 23.89
CA LEU A 553 -17.11 11.92 24.75
C LEU A 553 -15.60 11.84 25.05
N ARG A 554 -15.22 11.71 26.32
CA ARG A 554 -13.87 11.39 26.76
C ARG A 554 -13.94 10.14 27.64
N GLU A 555 -13.24 9.09 27.23
CA GLU A 555 -13.32 7.79 27.88
C GLU A 555 -12.04 6.99 27.72
N THR A 556 -11.85 5.95 28.55
CA THR A 556 -10.81 4.95 28.38
C THR A 556 -11.42 3.65 27.87
N ARG A 557 -10.86 3.12 26.80
CA ARG A 557 -11.28 1.85 26.18
C ARG A 557 -10.21 0.79 26.35
N GLN A 558 -10.64 -0.44 26.51
CA GLN A 558 -9.77 -1.60 26.62
C GLN A 558 -10.24 -2.72 25.69
N SER A 559 -9.32 -3.29 24.93
CA SER A 559 -9.57 -4.41 24.03
C SER A 559 -8.26 -5.10 23.68
N ASP A 560 -8.33 -6.21 22.94
CA ASP A 560 -7.17 -6.93 22.44
C ASP A 560 -7.18 -7.05 20.90
N TRP A 561 -6.04 -7.49 20.35
CA TRP A 561 -5.91 -7.64 18.90
C TRP A 561 -6.82 -8.73 18.32
N HIS A 562 -7.30 -9.70 19.10
CA HIS A 562 -8.23 -10.72 18.65
C HIS A 562 -9.64 -10.16 18.37
N SER A 563 -9.99 -8.99 18.91
CA SER A 563 -11.25 -8.30 18.61
C SER A 563 -11.40 -7.91 17.13
N ILE A 564 -10.28 -7.76 16.43
CA ILE A 564 -10.22 -7.33 15.02
C ILE A 564 -9.60 -8.38 14.09
N ARG A 565 -9.21 -9.55 14.61
CA ARG A 565 -8.69 -10.69 13.84
C ARG A 565 -9.03 -12.02 14.50
N GLY A 566 -9.06 -13.11 13.72
CA GLY A 566 -9.24 -14.46 14.25
C GLY A 566 -7.96 -15.03 14.88
N ASP A 567 -8.12 -16.08 15.67
CA ASP A 567 -7.04 -16.71 16.47
C ASP A 567 -5.89 -17.29 15.63
N HIS A 568 -6.13 -17.60 14.36
CA HIS A 568 -5.13 -18.24 13.48
C HIS A 568 -4.06 -17.27 12.93
N VAL A 569 -4.22 -15.98 13.12
CA VAL A 569 -3.29 -14.93 12.59
C VAL A 569 -2.08 -14.71 13.50
N GLY A 570 -1.69 -15.71 14.29
CA GLY A 570 -0.44 -15.77 15.04
C GLY A 570 -0.27 -14.73 16.17
N GLY A 571 0.33 -15.18 17.28
CA GLY A 571 0.62 -14.36 18.46
C GLY A 571 -0.55 -14.25 19.43
N LYS A 572 -0.22 -14.23 20.72
CA LYS A 572 -1.20 -13.87 21.77
C LYS A 572 -1.55 -12.41 21.60
N GLY A 573 -2.85 -12.08 21.56
CA GLY A 573 -3.30 -10.71 21.58
C GLY A 573 -2.79 -10.01 22.84
N SER A 574 -2.09 -8.90 22.70
CA SER A 574 -1.85 -8.00 23.84
C SER A 574 -3.14 -7.22 24.08
N VAL A 575 -3.48 -7.07 25.36
CA VAL A 575 -4.57 -6.18 25.77
C VAL A 575 -4.03 -4.75 25.73
N GLU A 576 -4.70 -3.92 24.93
CA GLU A 576 -4.40 -2.50 24.81
C GLU A 576 -5.42 -1.70 25.63
N THR A 577 -4.96 -0.63 26.24
CA THR A 577 -5.80 0.32 26.98
C THR A 577 -5.42 1.72 26.55
N GLN A 578 -6.39 2.46 26.02
CA GLN A 578 -6.16 3.83 25.55
C GLN A 578 -7.33 4.75 25.90
N ALA A 579 -7.00 5.99 26.25
CA ALA A 579 -7.98 7.06 26.40
C ALA A 579 -8.23 7.72 25.04
N TYR A 580 -9.48 8.14 24.84
CA TYR A 580 -9.94 8.77 23.60
C TYR A 580 -10.68 10.06 23.88
N PHE A 581 -10.57 11.00 22.96
CA PHE A 581 -11.50 12.11 22.80
C PHE A 581 -12.27 11.92 21.50
N THR A 582 -13.58 11.93 21.59
CA THR A 582 -14.51 11.74 20.47
C THR A 582 -15.44 12.94 20.37
N ALA A 583 -15.63 13.45 19.15
CA ALA A 583 -16.62 14.48 18.83
C ALA A 583 -17.38 14.08 17.57
N VAL A 584 -18.69 14.00 17.66
CA VAL A 584 -19.55 13.64 16.53
C VAL A 584 -20.67 14.66 16.34
N ILE A 585 -21.11 14.84 15.09
CA ILE A 585 -22.34 15.57 14.73
C ILE A 585 -23.46 14.53 14.59
N PRO A 586 -24.47 14.49 15.47
CA PRO A 586 -25.64 13.66 15.28
C PRO A 586 -26.51 14.25 14.17
N HIS A 587 -26.98 13.41 13.24
CA HIS A 587 -27.90 13.84 12.17
C HIS A 587 -29.32 13.42 12.44
N THR A 588 -30.22 14.35 12.17
CA THR A 588 -31.67 14.20 12.24
C THR A 588 -32.30 14.83 11.01
N ALA A 589 -33.59 14.68 10.82
CA ALA A 589 -34.31 15.34 9.72
C ALA A 589 -34.10 16.87 9.71
N ASP A 590 -33.93 17.48 10.89
CA ASP A 590 -33.70 18.92 11.04
C ASP A 590 -32.21 19.30 10.93
N MET A 591 -31.31 18.32 10.89
CA MET A 591 -29.83 18.49 10.79
C MET A 591 -29.24 17.57 9.72
N PRO A 592 -29.65 17.72 8.44
CA PRO A 592 -29.19 16.84 7.36
C PRO A 592 -27.84 17.27 6.74
N ALA A 593 -27.15 18.25 7.31
CA ALA A 593 -25.96 18.86 6.75
C ALA A 593 -24.95 19.28 7.82
N TYR A 594 -23.72 19.47 7.42
CA TYR A 594 -22.65 20.05 8.23
C TYR A 594 -21.63 20.79 7.36
N ALA A 595 -20.88 21.70 7.98
CA ALA A 595 -19.69 22.30 7.37
C ALA A 595 -18.67 22.70 8.45
N TYR A 596 -17.44 22.23 8.30
CA TYR A 596 -16.33 22.64 9.16
C TYR A 596 -15.01 22.68 8.39
N ALA A 597 -14.08 23.50 8.87
CA ALA A 597 -12.70 23.51 8.40
C ALA A 597 -11.80 22.73 9.37
N PHE A 598 -11.01 21.81 8.84
CA PHE A 598 -9.89 21.13 9.52
C PHE A 598 -8.63 22.00 9.36
N CYS A 599 -8.04 22.42 10.48
CA CYS A 599 -6.91 23.34 10.55
C CYS A 599 -5.76 22.70 11.35
N PRO A 600 -4.85 21.96 10.72
CA PRO A 600 -3.72 21.32 11.39
C PRO A 600 -2.67 22.34 11.82
N ARG A 601 -1.82 21.97 12.80
CA ARG A 601 -0.72 22.78 13.31
C ARG A 601 -1.16 24.15 13.86
N ARG A 602 -2.28 24.18 14.57
CA ARG A 602 -2.77 25.39 15.25
C ARG A 602 -2.62 25.25 16.76
N ALA A 603 -2.15 26.29 17.41
CA ALA A 603 -2.20 26.39 18.87
C ALA A 603 -3.64 26.72 19.32
N SER A 604 -4.02 26.28 20.53
CA SER A 604 -5.36 26.60 21.07
C SER A 604 -5.60 28.10 21.19
N SER A 605 -4.56 28.89 21.49
CA SER A 605 -4.61 30.35 21.58
C SER A 605 -4.88 31.08 20.25
N GLU A 606 -4.61 30.43 19.11
CA GLU A 606 -4.82 30.98 17.76
C GLU A 606 -6.24 30.71 17.22
N MET A 607 -7.01 29.86 17.90
CA MET A 607 -8.26 29.33 17.36
C MET A 607 -9.35 30.37 17.17
N ALA A 608 -9.45 31.36 18.04
CA ALA A 608 -10.45 32.41 17.92
C ALA A 608 -10.23 33.25 16.63
N GLU A 609 -8.99 33.61 16.34
CA GLU A 609 -8.61 34.32 15.13
C GLU A 609 -8.79 33.43 13.88
N ALA A 610 -8.32 32.17 13.95
CA ALA A 610 -8.49 31.21 12.88
C ALA A 610 -9.97 30.96 12.55
N ALA A 611 -10.83 30.88 13.55
CA ALA A 611 -12.27 30.71 13.36
C ALA A 611 -12.91 31.95 12.67
N GLN A 612 -12.49 33.14 13.01
CA GLN A 612 -12.96 34.36 12.35
C GLN A 612 -12.47 34.38 10.88
N ALA A 613 -11.18 34.08 10.64
CA ALA A 613 -10.60 34.02 9.30
C ALA A 613 -11.32 33.00 8.40
N VAL A 614 -11.56 31.78 8.89
CA VAL A 614 -12.29 30.74 8.15
C VAL A 614 -13.69 31.24 7.77
N ARG A 615 -14.48 31.73 8.72
CA ARG A 615 -15.86 32.18 8.44
C ARG A 615 -15.95 33.37 7.51
N SER A 616 -14.92 34.22 7.46
CA SER A 616 -14.88 35.36 6.52
C SER A 616 -14.36 34.97 5.14
N SER A 617 -13.68 33.84 5.00
CA SER A 617 -13.01 33.44 3.76
C SER A 617 -13.73 32.35 2.99
N TYR A 618 -14.61 31.57 3.65
CA TYR A 618 -15.31 30.46 3.04
C TYR A 618 -16.82 30.61 3.18
N ALA A 619 -17.53 30.41 2.06
CA ALA A 619 -18.98 30.34 2.04
C ALA A 619 -19.44 29.06 1.35
N LEU A 620 -20.52 28.46 1.83
CA LEU A 620 -21.11 27.24 1.30
C LEU A 620 -22.58 27.48 0.93
N ASP A 621 -22.89 27.27 -0.36
CA ASP A 621 -24.28 27.28 -0.86
C ASP A 621 -24.64 25.86 -1.27
N ILE A 622 -25.79 25.35 -0.83
CA ILE A 622 -26.31 24.03 -1.18
C ILE A 622 -27.71 24.19 -1.76
N ASN A 623 -27.97 23.50 -2.86
CA ASN A 623 -29.28 23.31 -3.43
C ASN A 623 -29.52 21.85 -3.84
N PRO A 624 -30.72 21.44 -4.33
CA PRO A 624 -30.99 20.06 -4.68
C PRO A 624 -30.04 19.47 -5.76
N HIS A 625 -29.44 20.30 -6.62
CA HIS A 625 -28.55 19.84 -7.69
C HIS A 625 -27.12 19.67 -7.22
N GLY A 626 -26.68 20.43 -6.20
CA GLY A 626 -25.28 20.37 -5.79
C GLY A 626 -24.91 21.35 -4.67
N ALA A 627 -23.60 21.52 -4.50
CA ALA A 627 -23.00 22.48 -3.56
C ALA A 627 -21.93 23.34 -4.25
N ARG A 628 -21.87 24.63 -3.88
CA ARG A 628 -20.82 25.56 -4.22
C ARG A 628 -20.05 25.93 -2.98
N VAL A 629 -18.74 25.91 -3.06
CA VAL A 629 -17.83 26.48 -2.05
C VAL A 629 -17.16 27.69 -2.66
N GLU A 630 -17.35 28.84 -2.05
CA GLU A 630 -16.57 30.04 -2.31
C GLU A 630 -15.36 30.06 -1.37
N TYR A 631 -14.17 30.35 -1.88
CA TYR A 631 -12.93 30.40 -1.13
C TYR A 631 -11.98 31.48 -1.72
N PRO A 632 -10.88 31.86 -1.04
CA PRO A 632 -10.08 33.02 -1.43
C PRO A 632 -9.58 33.02 -2.87
N ALA A 633 -9.30 31.85 -3.45
CA ALA A 633 -8.77 31.74 -4.82
C ALA A 633 -9.86 31.54 -5.89
N GLY A 634 -11.13 31.29 -5.54
CA GLY A 634 -12.19 31.05 -6.51
C GLY A 634 -13.41 30.34 -5.99
N ASN A 635 -13.95 29.44 -6.81
CA ASN A 635 -15.14 28.68 -6.50
C ASN A 635 -14.96 27.20 -6.87
N ALA A 636 -15.45 26.31 -6.01
CA ALA A 636 -15.54 24.89 -6.29
C ALA A 636 -17.03 24.44 -6.27
N PHE A 637 -17.38 23.55 -7.20
CA PHE A 637 -18.75 23.09 -7.36
C PHE A 637 -18.78 21.56 -7.43
N ALA A 638 -19.69 20.97 -6.65
CA ALA A 638 -20.05 19.56 -6.76
C ALA A 638 -21.49 19.46 -7.26
N PHE A 639 -21.69 19.07 -8.50
CA PHE A 639 -22.99 18.74 -9.07
C PHE A 639 -23.24 17.25 -8.91
N TRP A 640 -24.12 16.84 -8.00
CA TRP A 640 -24.57 15.46 -7.88
C TRP A 640 -25.59 15.11 -8.95
N GLU A 641 -26.30 16.10 -9.45
CA GLU A 641 -27.32 15.99 -10.50
C GLU A 641 -27.14 17.10 -11.56
N PRO A 642 -27.62 16.92 -12.80
CA PRO A 642 -27.70 18.00 -13.76
C PRO A 642 -28.47 19.19 -13.20
N GLY A 643 -28.03 20.41 -13.50
CA GLY A 643 -28.71 21.59 -13.01
C GLY A 643 -27.89 22.87 -13.04
N VAL A 644 -28.34 23.85 -12.29
CA VAL A 644 -27.73 25.18 -12.19
C VAL A 644 -27.37 25.49 -10.74
N LEU A 645 -26.12 25.93 -10.55
CA LEU A 645 -25.61 26.50 -9.31
C LEU A 645 -24.99 27.87 -9.62
N GLN A 646 -25.60 28.91 -9.09
CA GLN A 646 -25.18 30.29 -9.38
C GLN A 646 -25.08 30.54 -10.90
N ASN A 647 -23.88 30.82 -11.39
CA ASN A 647 -23.58 31.10 -12.78
C ASN A 647 -23.10 29.88 -13.60
N VAL A 648 -23.12 28.67 -13.02
CA VAL A 648 -22.69 27.42 -13.67
C VAL A 648 -23.89 26.52 -13.95
N GLU A 649 -24.03 26.03 -15.18
CA GLU A 649 -25.04 25.08 -15.63
C GLU A 649 -24.35 23.85 -16.24
N THR A 650 -24.81 22.65 -15.90
CA THR A 650 -24.34 21.39 -16.46
C THR A 650 -25.48 20.43 -16.76
N ASP A 651 -25.33 19.64 -17.83
CA ASP A 651 -26.26 18.58 -18.20
C ASP A 651 -25.92 17.22 -17.58
N ARG A 652 -24.87 17.18 -16.70
CA ARG A 652 -24.36 15.97 -16.08
C ARG A 652 -23.83 16.26 -14.67
N SER A 653 -23.86 15.26 -13.77
CA SER A 653 -23.11 15.37 -12.52
C SER A 653 -21.59 15.54 -12.80
N CYS A 654 -20.97 16.50 -12.15
CA CYS A 654 -19.54 16.79 -12.29
C CYS A 654 -18.98 17.51 -11.08
N LEU A 655 -17.67 17.52 -10.96
CA LEU A 655 -16.94 18.42 -10.07
C LEU A 655 -16.19 19.44 -10.89
N LEU A 656 -16.17 20.67 -10.43
CA LEU A 656 -15.35 21.69 -11.07
C LEU A 656 -14.76 22.66 -10.04
N VAL A 657 -13.58 23.21 -10.37
CA VAL A 657 -12.93 24.28 -9.63
C VAL A 657 -12.59 25.40 -10.60
N MET A 658 -13.03 26.60 -10.26
CA MET A 658 -12.77 27.82 -11.04
C MET A 658 -11.80 28.70 -10.29
N GLN A 659 -10.64 28.96 -10.91
CA GLN A 659 -9.61 29.91 -10.42
C GLN A 659 -9.23 30.86 -11.55
N GLY A 660 -9.67 32.10 -11.49
CA GLY A 660 -9.49 33.04 -12.59
C GLY A 660 -10.15 32.55 -13.88
N GLU A 661 -9.36 32.41 -14.96
CA GLU A 661 -9.83 31.90 -16.26
C GLU A 661 -9.78 30.37 -16.36
N ASP A 662 -9.14 29.67 -15.44
CA ASP A 662 -8.94 28.22 -15.47
C ASP A 662 -10.11 27.50 -14.78
N ILE A 663 -10.66 26.53 -15.47
CA ILE A 663 -11.76 25.69 -14.99
C ILE A 663 -11.28 24.23 -15.04
N HIS A 664 -11.09 23.63 -13.88
CA HIS A 664 -10.73 22.23 -13.75
C HIS A 664 -11.99 21.41 -13.54
N VAL A 665 -12.20 20.36 -14.33
CA VAL A 665 -13.44 19.57 -14.33
C VAL A 665 -13.15 18.09 -14.26
N ALA A 666 -13.95 17.34 -13.48
CA ALA A 666 -13.92 15.88 -13.44
C ALA A 666 -15.33 15.30 -13.50
N ASP A 667 -15.49 14.13 -14.18
CA ASP A 667 -16.72 13.32 -14.11
C ASP A 667 -16.57 12.26 -12.98
N PRO A 668 -17.26 12.43 -11.84
CA PRO A 668 -17.14 11.52 -10.70
C PRO A 668 -17.72 10.12 -10.94
N ALA A 669 -18.59 9.97 -11.94
CA ALA A 669 -19.22 8.70 -12.28
C ALA A 669 -18.55 7.97 -13.47
N TRP A 670 -17.49 8.55 -14.05
CA TRP A 670 -16.69 8.00 -15.14
C TRP A 670 -17.50 7.62 -16.39
N ARG A 671 -18.48 8.43 -16.73
CA ARG A 671 -19.31 8.17 -17.91
C ARG A 671 -18.58 8.54 -19.19
N ASP A 672 -18.78 7.75 -20.21
CA ASP A 672 -18.22 8.01 -21.53
C ASP A 672 -18.87 9.22 -22.22
N GLY A 673 -18.11 9.81 -23.14
CA GLY A 673 -18.55 10.89 -24.03
C GLY A 673 -18.51 12.28 -23.41
N PRO A 674 -18.68 13.30 -24.25
CA PRO A 674 -18.68 14.69 -23.85
C PRO A 674 -19.95 15.07 -23.07
N PHE A 675 -19.83 16.14 -22.26
CA PHE A 675 -20.96 16.79 -21.62
C PHE A 675 -20.86 18.32 -21.73
N ALA A 676 -22.01 18.98 -21.60
CA ALA A 676 -22.11 20.41 -21.72
C ALA A 676 -21.90 21.12 -20.38
N LEU A 677 -21.14 22.18 -20.43
CA LEU A 677 -20.90 23.08 -19.30
C LEU A 677 -21.10 24.52 -19.79
N LYS A 678 -21.90 25.30 -19.06
CA LYS A 678 -22.05 26.74 -19.28
C LYS A 678 -21.60 27.50 -18.05
N VAL A 679 -20.91 28.61 -18.27
CA VAL A 679 -20.50 29.55 -17.23
C VAL A 679 -20.92 30.94 -17.68
N ASP A 680 -21.61 31.68 -16.80
CA ASP A 680 -22.18 33.00 -17.10
C ASP A 680 -23.09 32.99 -18.36
N GLY A 681 -23.86 31.89 -18.55
CA GLY A 681 -24.72 31.67 -19.72
C GLY A 681 -24.00 31.34 -21.02
N ARG A 682 -22.68 31.25 -21.04
CA ARG A 682 -21.87 30.90 -22.21
C ARG A 682 -21.49 29.44 -22.20
N ALA A 683 -21.74 28.72 -23.27
CA ALA A 683 -21.30 27.35 -23.42
C ALA A 683 -19.78 27.27 -23.58
N LEU A 684 -19.16 26.36 -22.84
CA LEU A 684 -17.74 25.99 -23.03
C LEU A 684 -17.66 24.89 -24.11
N GLU A 685 -16.44 24.65 -24.60
CA GLU A 685 -16.18 23.46 -25.43
C GLU A 685 -16.63 22.20 -24.66
N PRO A 686 -17.20 21.19 -25.36
CA PRO A 686 -17.65 19.97 -24.72
C PRO A 686 -16.54 19.31 -23.88
N VAL A 687 -16.82 19.05 -22.63
CA VAL A 687 -15.85 18.47 -21.69
C VAL A 687 -15.82 16.95 -21.84
N VAL A 688 -14.63 16.37 -21.98
CA VAL A 688 -14.41 14.92 -22.00
C VAL A 688 -13.43 14.56 -20.90
N CYS A 689 -13.89 13.90 -19.86
CA CYS A 689 -13.06 13.34 -18.80
C CYS A 689 -12.76 11.86 -19.07
N GLN A 690 -11.52 11.43 -18.86
CA GLN A 690 -11.15 10.03 -19.02
C GLN A 690 -10.92 9.40 -17.65
N ARG A 691 -11.63 8.31 -17.34
CA ARG A 691 -11.50 7.55 -16.09
C ARG A 691 -11.48 8.43 -14.83
N GLY A 692 -12.37 9.42 -14.74
CA GLY A 692 -12.46 10.32 -13.60
C GLY A 692 -11.31 11.30 -13.40
N ARG A 693 -10.35 11.36 -14.32
CA ARG A 693 -9.25 12.35 -14.29
C ARG A 693 -9.79 13.72 -14.63
N SER A 694 -9.32 14.73 -13.92
CA SER A 694 -9.69 16.10 -14.20
C SER A 694 -9.04 16.59 -15.49
N VAL A 695 -9.77 17.43 -16.20
CA VAL A 695 -9.30 18.17 -17.37
C VAL A 695 -9.42 19.66 -17.10
N MET A 696 -8.52 20.45 -17.66
CA MET A 696 -8.59 21.90 -17.61
C MET A 696 -9.18 22.45 -18.91
N VAL A 697 -10.21 23.27 -18.77
CA VAL A 697 -10.80 24.07 -19.85
C VAL A 697 -10.68 25.54 -19.50
N LYS A 698 -10.59 26.41 -20.50
CA LYS A 698 -10.52 27.85 -20.28
C LYS A 698 -11.88 28.48 -20.42
N SER A 699 -12.17 29.45 -19.56
CA SER A 699 -13.30 30.34 -19.76
C SER A 699 -13.09 31.09 -21.09
N ALA A 700 -14.12 31.08 -21.96
CA ALA A 700 -14.05 31.89 -23.18
C ALA A 700 -13.86 33.37 -22.78
N LYS A 701 -12.80 34.01 -23.27
CA LYS A 701 -12.62 35.46 -23.09
C LYS A 701 -13.84 36.22 -23.58
N PRO A 702 -14.25 37.29 -22.86
CA PRO A 702 -15.36 38.12 -23.29
C PRO A 702 -15.17 38.76 -24.66
#